data_0a30b40791100fe0504d332e87cac9fc
#
_entry.id   0a30b40791100fe0504d332e87cac9fc
#
_cell.length_a   1.000
_cell.length_b   1.000
_cell.length_c   1.000
_cell.angle_alpha   90.00
_cell.angle_beta   90.00
_cell.angle_gamma   90.00
#
_symmetry.space_group_name_H-M   'P 1'
#
loop_
_entity.id
_entity.type
_entity.pdbx_description
1 polymer ?
#
loop_
_entity_poly.entity_id
_entity_poly.type
_entity_poly.pdbx_seq_one_letter_code
_entity_poly.pdbx_strand_id
1 'polypeptide(L)'
;MGVSAAAGSSTTEGVQVPDLVTFCGTFSPKDPRNKAVKALYPLLTSFDDQADLQSRLEQLELLSRWVCKGPKPPPVDATVYQPPDEPAATARLRLLTYVLAQVAPMRSRVRVVLASVLAETHSLRLFCESGLPNDRGLFVETLDRLSRRFLPTPSDHSDLAELIARLFKTEKDAEWLETLPREVAAAFADVLGEPWEPVRDALTDAMALLATRVSALGLSDDIRRRSPEGPLRESPFFRLPHAPAAQLPQLIEDCRRDLAVVTRRLENYGVSVDVVYRLEVISRSLDRMMIMLPLVGIDTPAENDSPPEAASQLLGSLVRSRVRDRRLGEIVGSNLRMLARKVIERAGSTGEHYITSNRREYWAMIASAAGGGFLTIFTLFAKYWTKDQHYAPFVDGMANATNYAVSFIIMQLCGFTLATKQPSMTAAALAGSIKQKREQGRLTDLVKMIARITRSQLAAALGNIGMMVPTAIAFNMVYRAQTGHDFMTEKMALKTVASFHPWKSGTIPYAALTGVLLWMSSIGAGWLENWAVYRRLPDGIAEHRLGKVVGRGPMRWLGRFLGRNIAGFGGNATLGLLLGMTPTMGRFFGLPLDIRHVTLSTGTLTLAGCALGPSAVSSEDFLWAMVGIVIIGILNFGVSFTLAMGVALRARDVGRAEGLGLVWAVFKRWLRHPLEFYYPPRGEPSVHDLEHEHGDGHAHGHAHDPQGPPGAPPAH
;
A
#
# COMPACT_ATOMS: atom_id res chain seq x y z
N MET A 1 50.97 -42.26 4.38
CA MET A 1 51.61 -42.14 3.04
C MET A 1 51.26 -40.75 2.57
N GLY A 2 52.29 -39.91 2.53
CA GLY A 2 52.18 -38.51 2.24
C GLY A 2 51.93 -38.23 0.75
N VAL A 3 51.07 -37.28 0.47
CA VAL A 3 51.02 -36.59 -0.81
C VAL A 3 51.42 -35.16 -0.52
N SER A 4 52.61 -34.82 -0.95
CA SER A 4 53.20 -33.49 -0.95
C SER A 4 52.39 -32.56 -1.82
N ALA A 5 51.77 -31.54 -1.22
CA ALA A 5 51.19 -30.39 -1.93
C ALA A 5 52.36 -29.49 -2.38
N ALA A 6 52.63 -29.48 -3.67
CA ALA A 6 53.52 -28.50 -4.28
C ALA A 6 52.81 -27.14 -4.23
N ALA A 7 53.17 -26.31 -3.26
CA ALA A 7 52.87 -24.89 -3.27
C ALA A 7 53.71 -24.24 -4.39
N GLY A 8 53.07 -24.02 -5.51
CA GLY A 8 53.60 -23.13 -6.57
C GLY A 8 53.61 -21.71 -6.04
N SER A 9 54.72 -21.26 -5.52
CA SER A 9 54.99 -19.84 -5.26
C SER A 9 55.10 -19.10 -6.60
N SER A 10 53.98 -18.55 -7.05
CA SER A 10 54.01 -17.49 -8.03
C SER A 10 54.47 -16.18 -7.35
N THR A 11 55.78 -16.03 -7.22
CA THR A 11 56.36 -14.72 -6.96
C THR A 11 55.94 -13.79 -8.08
N THR A 12 54.97 -12.94 -7.84
CA THR A 12 54.69 -11.78 -8.65
C THR A 12 55.90 -10.85 -8.53
N GLU A 13 56.76 -10.87 -9.55
CA GLU A 13 57.76 -9.80 -9.75
C GLU A 13 56.99 -8.46 -9.65
N GLY A 14 57.41 -7.60 -8.72
CA GLY A 14 56.77 -6.33 -8.41
C GLY A 14 56.58 -5.50 -9.68
N VAL A 15 55.35 -5.49 -10.18
CA VAL A 15 54.96 -4.67 -11.34
C VAL A 15 55.22 -3.22 -10.95
N GLN A 16 56.31 -2.63 -11.43
CA GLN A 16 56.69 -1.25 -11.12
C GLN A 16 55.59 -0.29 -11.63
N VAL A 17 55.07 0.51 -10.70
CA VAL A 17 54.09 1.56 -11.03
C VAL A 17 54.83 2.62 -11.86
N PRO A 18 54.33 2.99 -13.04
CA PRO A 18 54.96 4.06 -13.82
C PRO A 18 54.89 5.37 -13.02
N ASP A 19 55.95 6.17 -13.10
CA ASP A 19 55.91 7.51 -12.53
C ASP A 19 54.87 8.40 -13.23
N LEU A 20 54.53 9.54 -12.65
CA LEU A 20 53.48 10.45 -13.20
C LEU A 20 53.84 10.91 -14.61
N VAL A 21 55.12 11.09 -14.92
CA VAL A 21 55.60 11.56 -16.23
C VAL A 21 55.42 10.48 -17.29
N THR A 22 55.83 9.25 -16.97
CA THR A 22 55.67 8.08 -17.86
C THR A 22 54.18 7.77 -18.06
N PHE A 23 53.37 7.84 -16.97
CA PHE A 23 51.93 7.66 -17.03
C PHE A 23 51.27 8.72 -17.96
N CYS A 24 51.58 10.00 -17.78
CA CYS A 24 51.05 11.06 -18.64
C CYS A 24 51.61 11.00 -20.05
N GLY A 25 52.83 10.49 -20.24
CA GLY A 25 53.47 10.31 -21.55
C GLY A 25 52.82 9.23 -22.41
N THR A 26 52.05 8.29 -21.78
CA THR A 26 51.26 7.29 -22.49
C THR A 26 50.10 7.92 -23.28
N PHE A 27 49.65 9.12 -22.87
CA PHE A 27 48.54 9.85 -23.47
C PHE A 27 49.07 11.09 -24.21
N SER A 28 48.47 11.46 -25.36
CA SER A 28 48.91 12.62 -26.14
C SER A 28 48.88 13.90 -25.27
N PRO A 29 49.94 14.75 -25.27
CA PRO A 29 49.96 15.98 -24.48
C PRO A 29 48.84 16.97 -24.80
N LYS A 30 48.29 16.91 -26.02
CA LYS A 30 47.19 17.75 -26.51
C LYS A 30 45.80 17.16 -26.25
N ASP A 31 45.72 15.97 -25.61
CA ASP A 31 44.46 15.32 -25.32
C ASP A 31 43.68 16.12 -24.28
N PRO A 32 42.45 16.58 -24.57
CA PRO A 32 41.63 17.36 -23.65
C PRO A 32 41.29 16.60 -22.36
N ARG A 33 41.44 15.25 -22.36
CA ARG A 33 41.22 14.37 -21.22
C ARG A 33 42.35 14.35 -20.20
N ASN A 34 43.54 14.88 -20.54
CA ASN A 34 44.74 14.81 -19.71
C ASN A 34 44.49 15.28 -18.26
N LYS A 35 43.63 16.28 -18.05
CA LYS A 35 43.28 16.73 -16.69
C LYS A 35 42.54 15.64 -15.90
N ALA A 36 41.59 14.93 -16.53
CA ALA A 36 40.83 13.85 -15.89
C ALA A 36 41.72 12.60 -15.74
N VAL A 37 42.59 12.30 -16.70
CA VAL A 37 43.59 11.21 -16.63
C VAL A 37 44.59 11.44 -15.50
N LYS A 38 45.10 12.65 -15.31
CA LYS A 38 45.98 13.02 -14.19
C LYS A 38 45.28 12.83 -12.82
N ALA A 39 43.98 13.11 -12.74
CA ALA A 39 43.22 12.92 -11.51
C ALA A 39 43.05 11.42 -11.13
N LEU A 40 43.13 10.51 -12.08
CA LEU A 40 43.11 9.05 -11.85
C LEU A 40 44.44 8.52 -11.32
N TYR A 41 45.56 9.16 -11.64
CA TYR A 41 46.88 8.67 -11.25
C TYR A 41 47.02 8.36 -9.75
N PRO A 42 46.75 9.27 -8.80
CA PRO A 42 46.88 9.00 -7.38
C PRO A 42 45.90 7.93 -6.89
N LEU A 43 44.74 7.81 -7.53
CA LEU A 43 43.75 6.78 -7.19
C LEU A 43 44.23 5.39 -7.63
N LEU A 44 44.78 5.27 -8.87
CA LEU A 44 45.22 3.99 -9.39
C LEU A 44 46.55 3.52 -8.77
N THR A 45 47.39 4.45 -8.36
CA THR A 45 48.67 4.14 -7.66
C THR A 45 48.46 3.74 -6.20
N SER A 46 47.34 4.11 -5.57
CA SER A 46 47.05 3.71 -4.21
C SER A 46 46.64 2.24 -4.06
N PHE A 47 46.32 1.54 -5.16
CA PHE A 47 45.95 0.13 -5.12
C PHE A 47 47.15 -0.74 -4.69
N ASP A 48 46.98 -1.43 -3.56
CA ASP A 48 47.97 -2.30 -2.97
C ASP A 48 47.28 -3.63 -2.54
N ASP A 49 47.73 -4.73 -3.16
CA ASP A 49 47.20 -6.08 -2.90
C ASP A 49 47.70 -6.70 -1.59
N GLN A 50 48.81 -6.16 -1.04
CA GLN A 50 49.36 -6.57 0.23
C GLN A 50 48.75 -5.84 1.43
N ALA A 51 47.93 -4.81 1.20
CA ALA A 51 47.23 -4.08 2.23
C ALA A 51 46.14 -4.96 2.89
N ASP A 52 45.76 -4.63 4.12
CA ASP A 52 44.64 -5.29 4.79
C ASP A 52 43.30 -5.06 4.05
N LEU A 53 42.31 -5.93 4.29
CA LEU A 53 41.01 -5.88 3.62
C LEU A 53 40.37 -4.48 3.72
N GLN A 54 40.43 -3.85 4.90
CA GLN A 54 39.84 -2.53 5.10
C GLN A 54 40.47 -1.46 4.22
N SER A 55 41.80 -1.44 4.11
CA SER A 55 42.53 -0.50 3.24
C SER A 55 42.19 -0.74 1.77
N ARG A 56 42.09 -1.98 1.33
CA ARG A 56 41.66 -2.32 -0.05
C ARG A 56 40.22 -1.88 -0.33
N LEU A 57 39.32 -2.01 0.65
CA LEU A 57 37.94 -1.51 0.55
C LEU A 57 37.88 0.02 0.43
N GLU A 58 38.73 0.75 1.17
CA GLU A 58 38.85 2.21 1.09
C GLU A 58 39.35 2.67 -0.29
N GLN A 59 40.29 1.94 -0.88
CA GLN A 59 40.80 2.22 -2.25
C GLN A 59 39.66 2.04 -3.27
N LEU A 60 38.85 0.99 -3.19
CA LEU A 60 37.70 0.78 -4.04
C LEU A 60 36.63 1.85 -3.80
N GLU A 61 36.41 2.29 -2.55
CA GLU A 61 35.48 3.39 -2.25
C GLU A 61 35.90 4.72 -2.88
N LEU A 62 37.19 5.03 -2.86
CA LEU A 62 37.73 6.23 -3.51
C LEU A 62 37.54 6.19 -5.02
N LEU A 63 37.82 5.04 -5.67
CA LEU A 63 37.59 4.87 -7.09
C LEU A 63 36.12 4.98 -7.47
N SER A 64 35.24 4.29 -6.74
CA SER A 64 33.78 4.38 -6.92
C SER A 64 33.28 5.80 -6.74
N ARG A 65 33.76 6.51 -5.71
CA ARG A 65 33.41 7.92 -5.47
C ARG A 65 33.81 8.80 -6.64
N TRP A 66 34.96 8.56 -7.25
CA TRP A 66 35.37 9.28 -8.45
C TRP A 66 34.46 8.95 -9.65
N VAL A 67 34.11 7.68 -9.87
CA VAL A 67 33.17 7.27 -10.94
C VAL A 67 31.80 7.91 -10.71
N CYS A 68 31.26 7.90 -9.50
CA CYS A 68 29.92 8.42 -9.21
C CYS A 68 29.83 9.95 -9.16
N LYS A 69 30.86 10.63 -8.63
CA LYS A 69 30.84 12.08 -8.31
C LYS A 69 31.93 12.93 -8.88
N GLY A 70 32.88 12.36 -9.63
CA GLY A 70 33.97 13.10 -10.25
C GLY A 70 33.50 14.10 -11.33
N PRO A 71 34.40 14.95 -11.84
CA PRO A 71 34.06 15.85 -12.94
C PRO A 71 33.74 15.04 -14.22
N LYS A 72 32.80 15.52 -15.04
CA LYS A 72 32.45 14.87 -16.32
C LYS A 72 33.65 15.04 -17.28
N PRO A 73 34.24 13.94 -17.77
CA PRO A 73 35.34 14.04 -18.74
C PRO A 73 34.79 14.44 -20.12
N PRO A 74 35.65 15.04 -20.99
CA PRO A 74 35.30 15.18 -22.38
C PRO A 74 35.22 13.81 -23.08
N PRO A 75 34.60 13.70 -24.27
CA PRO A 75 34.43 12.44 -25.00
C PRO A 75 35.76 11.71 -25.23
N VAL A 76 35.74 10.37 -25.08
CA VAL A 76 36.94 9.52 -25.17
C VAL A 76 37.45 9.40 -26.60
N ASP A 77 36.54 9.43 -27.59
CA ASP A 77 36.87 9.38 -29.01
C ASP A 77 35.86 10.22 -29.81
N ALA A 78 36.35 11.03 -30.72
CA ALA A 78 35.50 11.86 -31.60
C ALA A 78 34.75 11.00 -32.65
N THR A 79 35.17 9.75 -32.86
CA THR A 79 34.57 8.83 -33.82
C THR A 79 33.48 7.95 -33.21
N VAL A 80 33.43 7.82 -31.86
CA VAL A 80 32.39 7.04 -31.16
C VAL A 80 31.27 8.00 -30.76
N TYR A 81 30.08 7.77 -31.30
CA TYR A 81 28.90 8.52 -30.95
C TYR A 81 28.61 8.39 -29.42
N GLN A 82 28.67 9.51 -28.74
CA GLN A 82 28.23 9.61 -27.34
C GLN A 82 26.90 10.37 -27.31
N PRO A 83 25.83 9.76 -26.81
CA PRO A 83 24.59 10.47 -26.66
C PRO A 83 24.77 11.72 -25.80
N PRO A 84 24.22 12.88 -26.17
CA PRO A 84 24.34 14.12 -25.40
C PRO A 84 23.82 13.97 -23.96
N ASP A 85 22.90 13.05 -23.73
CA ASP A 85 22.26 12.76 -22.42
C ASP A 85 22.93 11.61 -21.66
N GLU A 86 24.13 11.15 -22.09
CA GLU A 86 24.83 10.06 -21.38
C GLU A 86 25.11 10.45 -19.92
N PRO A 87 24.79 9.57 -18.94
CA PRO A 87 25.09 9.82 -17.53
C PRO A 87 26.59 10.10 -17.33
N ALA A 88 26.91 11.09 -16.50
CA ALA A 88 28.30 11.47 -16.27
C ALA A 88 29.15 10.33 -15.64
N ALA A 89 28.51 9.41 -14.91
CA ALA A 89 29.17 8.22 -14.38
C ALA A 89 29.57 7.23 -15.46
N THR A 90 28.73 7.02 -16.46
CA THR A 90 29.04 6.18 -17.66
C THR A 90 30.21 6.74 -18.43
N ALA A 91 30.26 8.06 -18.66
CA ALA A 91 31.39 8.72 -19.33
C ALA A 91 32.70 8.55 -18.54
N ARG A 92 32.65 8.63 -17.19
CA ARG A 92 33.83 8.41 -16.35
C ARG A 92 34.28 6.95 -16.35
N LEU A 93 33.32 6.00 -16.33
CA LEU A 93 33.66 4.57 -16.44
C LEU A 93 34.33 4.28 -17.78
N ARG A 94 33.84 4.86 -18.88
CA ARG A 94 34.45 4.75 -20.21
C ARG A 94 35.89 5.30 -20.23
N LEU A 95 36.14 6.44 -19.58
CA LEU A 95 37.50 6.98 -19.43
C LEU A 95 38.40 6.07 -18.57
N LEU A 96 37.88 5.54 -17.45
CA LEU A 96 38.63 4.60 -16.62
C LEU A 96 39.01 3.34 -17.41
N THR A 97 38.08 2.76 -18.15
CA THR A 97 38.30 1.60 -19.02
C THR A 97 39.40 1.89 -20.03
N TYR A 98 39.37 3.08 -20.69
CA TYR A 98 40.39 3.51 -21.62
C TYR A 98 41.78 3.61 -20.97
N VAL A 99 41.86 4.21 -19.77
CA VAL A 99 43.16 4.35 -19.05
C VAL A 99 43.72 2.97 -18.66
N LEU A 100 42.86 2.10 -18.11
CA LEU A 100 43.26 0.74 -17.72
C LEU A 100 43.67 -0.12 -18.93
N ALA A 101 43.06 0.08 -20.09
CA ALA A 101 43.46 -0.61 -21.33
C ALA A 101 44.87 -0.22 -21.79
N GLN A 102 45.25 1.07 -21.63
CA GLN A 102 46.55 1.60 -22.09
C GLN A 102 47.68 1.34 -21.08
N VAL A 103 47.40 1.21 -19.77
CA VAL A 103 48.42 1.12 -18.72
C VAL A 103 48.32 -0.23 -18.00
N ALA A 104 48.97 -1.25 -18.59
CA ALA A 104 48.96 -2.63 -18.10
C ALA A 104 49.32 -2.79 -16.60
N PRO A 105 50.32 -2.10 -16.02
CA PRO A 105 50.63 -2.20 -14.60
C PRO A 105 49.46 -1.78 -13.67
N MET A 106 48.75 -0.70 -14.01
CA MET A 106 47.63 -0.23 -13.23
C MET A 106 46.39 -1.16 -13.37
N ARG A 107 46.16 -1.66 -14.59
CA ARG A 107 45.17 -2.68 -14.86
C ARG A 107 45.37 -3.91 -13.98
N SER A 108 46.60 -4.45 -13.95
CA SER A 108 46.93 -5.64 -13.13
C SER A 108 46.62 -5.42 -11.64
N ARG A 109 47.03 -4.25 -11.09
CA ARG A 109 46.78 -3.92 -9.68
C ARG A 109 45.32 -3.83 -9.36
N VAL A 110 44.53 -3.08 -10.16
CA VAL A 110 43.07 -2.98 -9.93
C VAL A 110 42.40 -4.35 -10.01
N ARG A 111 42.80 -5.19 -10.97
CA ARG A 111 42.29 -6.55 -11.13
C ARG A 111 42.58 -7.42 -9.91
N VAL A 112 43.84 -7.44 -9.43
CA VAL A 112 44.26 -8.26 -8.29
C VAL A 112 43.54 -7.82 -7.02
N VAL A 113 43.50 -6.51 -6.73
CA VAL A 113 42.79 -5.98 -5.56
C VAL A 113 41.30 -6.30 -5.62
N LEU A 114 40.65 -6.13 -6.78
CA LEU A 114 39.24 -6.46 -6.91
C LEU A 114 38.98 -7.95 -6.70
N ALA A 115 39.76 -8.83 -7.33
CA ALA A 115 39.63 -10.27 -7.17
C ALA A 115 39.88 -10.74 -5.73
N SER A 116 40.89 -10.16 -5.05
CA SER A 116 41.19 -10.50 -3.65
C SER A 116 40.06 -10.05 -2.71
N VAL A 117 39.48 -8.86 -2.92
CA VAL A 117 38.34 -8.41 -2.13
C VAL A 117 37.11 -9.30 -2.35
N LEU A 118 36.82 -9.69 -3.60
CA LEU A 118 35.71 -10.58 -3.90
C LEU A 118 35.93 -12.00 -3.33
N ALA A 119 37.16 -12.48 -3.26
CA ALA A 119 37.48 -13.78 -2.67
C ALA A 119 37.41 -13.80 -1.14
N GLU A 120 37.75 -12.67 -0.48
CA GLU A 120 37.73 -12.55 0.97
C GLU A 120 36.36 -12.13 1.54
N THR A 121 35.43 -11.69 0.70
CA THR A 121 34.10 -11.25 1.14
C THR A 121 33.03 -12.30 0.92
N HIS A 122 32.07 -12.38 1.86
CA HIS A 122 30.94 -13.28 1.74
C HIS A 122 29.85 -12.67 0.85
N SER A 123 29.60 -13.27 -0.31
CA SER A 123 28.68 -12.75 -1.32
C SER A 123 27.32 -13.42 -1.36
N LEU A 124 27.14 -14.61 -0.79
CA LEU A 124 25.89 -15.38 -0.83
C LEU A 124 24.70 -14.55 -0.33
N ARG A 125 24.85 -13.90 0.82
CA ARG A 125 23.82 -13.08 1.45
C ARG A 125 23.39 -11.88 0.56
N LEU A 126 24.33 -11.32 -0.17
CA LEU A 126 24.05 -10.26 -1.13
C LEU A 126 23.03 -10.72 -2.18
N PHE A 127 23.23 -11.92 -2.74
CA PHE A 127 22.42 -12.41 -3.85
C PHE A 127 21.06 -12.97 -3.43
N CYS A 128 20.95 -13.61 -2.27
CA CYS A 128 19.71 -14.25 -1.82
C CYS A 128 18.89 -13.47 -0.80
N GLU A 129 19.47 -12.45 -0.12
CA GLU A 129 18.75 -11.69 0.91
C GLU A 129 18.59 -10.20 0.57
N SER A 130 19.59 -9.56 -0.07
CA SER A 130 19.54 -8.11 -0.29
C SER A 130 18.41 -7.68 -1.20
N GLY A 131 17.51 -6.81 -0.68
CA GLY A 131 16.34 -6.31 -1.40
C GLY A 131 15.20 -7.31 -1.57
N LEU A 132 15.34 -8.51 -1.04
CA LEU A 132 14.24 -9.45 -0.93
C LEU A 132 13.60 -9.30 0.45
N PRO A 133 12.26 -9.30 0.55
CA PRO A 133 11.58 -9.25 1.83
C PRO A 133 11.93 -10.50 2.66
N ASN A 134 12.05 -10.35 3.99
CA ASN A 134 12.42 -11.43 4.88
C ASN A 134 11.28 -12.46 5.05
N ASP A 135 11.57 -13.73 5.32
CA ASP A 135 10.54 -14.77 5.50
C ASP A 135 9.74 -14.62 6.80
N ARG A 136 10.20 -13.79 7.72
CA ARG A 136 9.59 -13.58 9.05
C ARG A 136 8.28 -12.78 9.06
N GLY A 137 7.82 -12.31 7.90
CA GLY A 137 6.60 -11.53 7.75
C GLY A 137 6.78 -10.02 7.91
N LEU A 138 5.79 -9.27 7.41
CA LEU A 138 5.86 -7.80 7.30
C LEU A 138 6.09 -7.09 8.65
N PHE A 139 5.44 -7.56 9.72
CA PHE A 139 5.54 -6.91 11.04
C PHE A 139 6.95 -7.02 11.63
N VAL A 140 7.54 -8.22 11.58
CA VAL A 140 8.90 -8.47 12.09
C VAL A 140 9.92 -7.69 11.28
N GLU A 141 9.79 -7.68 9.96
CA GLU A 141 10.64 -6.89 9.07
C GLU A 141 10.57 -5.38 9.38
N THR A 142 9.36 -4.86 9.61
CA THR A 142 9.18 -3.44 9.96
C THR A 142 9.83 -3.11 11.30
N LEU A 143 9.67 -3.98 12.29
CA LEU A 143 10.28 -3.81 13.62
C LEU A 143 11.80 -3.91 13.56
N ASP A 144 12.35 -4.85 12.78
CA ASP A 144 13.79 -5.03 12.59
C ASP A 144 14.42 -3.80 11.92
N ARG A 145 13.79 -3.24 10.89
CA ARG A 145 14.27 -2.00 10.25
C ARG A 145 14.16 -0.78 11.16
N LEU A 146 13.11 -0.72 11.98
CA LEU A 146 12.97 0.33 12.96
C LEU A 146 14.07 0.23 14.03
N SER A 147 14.36 -0.98 14.52
CA SER A 147 15.42 -1.21 15.50
C SER A 147 16.81 -0.84 14.97
N ARG A 148 17.13 -1.19 13.71
CA ARG A 148 18.39 -0.81 13.05
C ARG A 148 18.57 0.70 12.88
N ARG A 149 17.50 1.48 12.94
CA ARG A 149 17.59 2.94 12.86
C ARG A 149 18.03 3.58 14.19
N PHE A 150 17.70 2.93 15.31
CA PHE A 150 17.99 3.45 16.66
C PHE A 150 19.16 2.72 17.34
N LEU A 151 19.41 1.48 16.97
CA LEU A 151 20.48 0.67 17.54
C LEU A 151 21.65 0.60 16.55
N PRO A 152 22.88 0.95 16.96
CA PRO A 152 24.04 0.80 16.13
C PRO A 152 24.31 -0.71 15.89
N THR A 153 24.41 -1.10 14.62
CA THR A 153 24.86 -2.43 14.23
C THR A 153 26.35 -2.38 13.91
N PRO A 154 27.16 -3.35 14.38
CA PRO A 154 28.55 -3.39 14.02
C PRO A 154 28.68 -3.58 12.48
N SER A 155 29.60 -2.84 11.86
CA SER A 155 29.90 -2.98 10.44
C SER A 155 30.67 -4.28 10.21
N ASP A 156 30.11 -5.18 9.44
CA ASP A 156 30.80 -6.39 9.00
C ASP A 156 31.53 -6.11 7.67
N HIS A 157 32.84 -5.96 7.73
CA HIS A 157 33.68 -5.68 6.58
C HIS A 157 33.85 -6.88 5.64
N SER A 158 33.48 -8.08 6.10
CA SER A 158 33.50 -9.32 5.30
C SER A 158 32.21 -9.53 4.49
N ASP A 159 31.17 -8.71 4.68
CA ASP A 159 29.91 -8.79 3.93
C ASP A 159 29.97 -7.92 2.66
N LEU A 160 29.96 -8.56 1.48
CA LEU A 160 29.92 -7.86 0.19
C LEU A 160 28.71 -6.91 0.06
N ALA A 161 27.62 -7.21 0.75
CA ALA A 161 26.44 -6.35 0.77
C ALA A 161 26.70 -4.98 1.45
N GLU A 162 27.55 -4.96 2.49
CA GLU A 162 27.99 -3.73 3.14
C GLU A 162 28.93 -2.91 2.24
N LEU A 163 29.83 -3.62 1.54
CA LEU A 163 30.72 -2.98 0.57
C LEU A 163 29.93 -2.24 -0.51
N ILE A 164 28.96 -2.90 -1.16
CA ILE A 164 28.12 -2.28 -2.17
C ILE A 164 27.39 -1.04 -1.63
N ALA A 165 26.89 -1.09 -0.40
CA ALA A 165 26.24 0.02 0.25
C ALA A 165 27.18 1.22 0.55
N ARG A 166 28.50 0.98 0.64
CA ARG A 166 29.53 2.03 0.76
C ARG A 166 29.92 2.60 -0.58
N LEU A 167 30.05 1.72 -1.60
CA LEU A 167 30.45 2.13 -2.96
C LEU A 167 29.37 2.97 -3.63
N PHE A 168 28.08 2.62 -3.46
CA PHE A 168 26.95 3.25 -4.14
C PHE A 168 25.91 3.68 -3.11
N LYS A 169 25.63 5.00 -3.04
CA LYS A 169 24.85 5.61 -1.95
C LYS A 169 23.49 6.18 -2.38
N THR A 170 23.26 6.35 -3.67
CA THR A 170 22.10 7.06 -4.20
C THR A 170 21.31 6.24 -5.23
N GLU A 171 20.02 6.59 -5.42
CA GLU A 171 19.19 5.99 -6.48
C GLU A 171 19.76 6.27 -7.89
N LYS A 172 20.42 7.41 -8.07
CA LYS A 172 21.10 7.72 -9.35
C LYS A 172 22.25 6.77 -9.63
N ASP A 173 22.92 6.24 -8.58
CA ASP A 173 23.97 5.24 -8.74
C ASP A 173 23.40 3.90 -9.22
N ALA A 174 22.19 3.53 -8.76
CA ALA A 174 21.49 2.36 -9.28
C ALA A 174 21.02 2.56 -10.72
N GLU A 175 20.48 3.74 -11.04
CA GLU A 175 19.91 4.04 -12.34
C GLU A 175 20.97 3.96 -13.47
N TRP A 176 22.14 4.59 -13.30
CA TRP A 176 23.17 4.52 -14.33
C TRP A 176 23.79 3.12 -14.48
N LEU A 177 23.85 2.31 -13.41
CA LEU A 177 24.28 0.91 -13.49
C LEU A 177 23.29 0.06 -14.27
N GLU A 178 21.98 0.20 -14.02
CA GLU A 178 20.94 -0.53 -14.76
C GLU A 178 20.83 -0.12 -16.22
N THR A 179 21.16 1.14 -16.53
CA THR A 179 21.14 1.68 -17.91
C THR A 179 22.50 1.69 -18.57
N LEU A 180 23.49 0.98 -18.02
CA LEU A 180 24.85 0.96 -18.56
C LEU A 180 24.83 0.34 -19.96
N PRO A 181 25.32 1.04 -20.99
CA PRO A 181 25.40 0.52 -22.37
C PRO A 181 26.21 -0.78 -22.41
N ARG A 182 25.71 -1.76 -23.17
CA ARG A 182 26.35 -3.08 -23.36
C ARG A 182 27.83 -2.97 -23.75
N GLU A 183 28.15 -2.05 -24.66
CA GLU A 183 29.51 -1.83 -25.13
C GLU A 183 30.45 -1.39 -23.99
N VAL A 184 29.98 -0.54 -23.08
CA VAL A 184 30.77 -0.07 -21.94
C VAL A 184 30.97 -1.15 -20.92
N ALA A 185 29.90 -1.91 -20.61
CA ALA A 185 29.97 -3.05 -19.71
C ALA A 185 30.92 -4.13 -20.24
N ALA A 186 30.82 -4.49 -21.51
CA ALA A 186 31.67 -5.48 -22.14
C ALA A 186 33.15 -5.01 -22.19
N ALA A 187 33.41 -3.76 -22.60
CA ALA A 187 34.79 -3.21 -22.65
C ALA A 187 35.41 -3.17 -21.23
N PHE A 188 34.65 -2.82 -20.22
CA PHE A 188 35.11 -2.83 -18.82
C PHE A 188 35.42 -4.24 -18.33
N ALA A 189 34.54 -5.21 -18.65
CA ALA A 189 34.77 -6.61 -18.35
C ALA A 189 35.98 -7.19 -19.04
N ASP A 190 36.17 -6.89 -20.31
CA ASP A 190 37.33 -7.32 -21.10
C ASP A 190 38.66 -6.79 -20.53
N VAL A 191 38.70 -5.50 -20.16
CA VAL A 191 39.90 -4.88 -19.54
C VAL A 191 40.23 -5.50 -18.18
N LEU A 192 39.24 -5.79 -17.35
CA LEU A 192 39.44 -6.39 -16.03
C LEU A 192 39.62 -7.90 -16.07
N GLY A 193 39.19 -8.58 -17.14
CA GLY A 193 39.09 -10.03 -17.22
C GLY A 193 37.93 -10.55 -16.37
N GLU A 194 38.05 -11.75 -15.81
CA GLU A 194 36.97 -12.39 -14.98
C GLU A 194 37.25 -12.26 -13.46
N PRO A 195 37.13 -11.07 -12.85
CA PRO A 195 37.39 -10.90 -11.43
C PRO A 195 36.27 -11.51 -10.53
N TRP A 196 35.15 -11.91 -11.12
CA TRP A 196 33.97 -12.49 -10.42
C TRP A 196 33.96 -14.01 -10.32
N GLU A 197 35.01 -14.69 -10.81
CA GLU A 197 35.13 -16.13 -10.61
C GLU A 197 34.94 -16.56 -9.14
N PRO A 198 35.48 -15.82 -8.13
CA PRO A 198 35.28 -16.17 -6.71
C PRO A 198 33.81 -16.10 -6.26
N VAL A 199 32.95 -15.36 -6.95
CA VAL A 199 31.53 -15.20 -6.60
C VAL A 199 30.61 -16.12 -7.42
N ARG A 200 31.13 -16.86 -8.41
CA ARG A 200 30.33 -17.75 -9.28
C ARG A 200 29.66 -18.88 -8.47
N ASP A 201 30.40 -19.49 -7.55
CA ASP A 201 29.86 -20.53 -6.67
C ASP A 201 28.76 -19.96 -5.79
N ALA A 202 28.96 -18.78 -5.22
CA ALA A 202 27.94 -18.11 -4.41
C ALA A 202 26.70 -17.71 -5.23
N LEU A 203 26.82 -17.39 -6.52
CA LEU A 203 25.68 -17.18 -7.40
C LEU A 203 24.88 -18.48 -7.62
N THR A 204 25.60 -19.60 -7.83
CA THR A 204 24.98 -20.93 -8.00
C THR A 204 24.24 -21.34 -6.73
N ASP A 205 24.87 -21.18 -5.58
CA ASP A 205 24.26 -21.46 -4.27
C ASP A 205 23.04 -20.55 -4.02
N ALA A 206 23.15 -19.27 -4.37
CA ALA A 206 22.04 -18.33 -4.25
C ALA A 206 20.86 -18.73 -5.15
N MET A 207 21.11 -19.20 -6.37
CA MET A 207 20.07 -19.74 -7.25
C MET A 207 19.34 -20.92 -6.62
N ALA A 208 20.08 -21.88 -6.04
CA ALA A 208 19.51 -23.04 -5.36
C ALA A 208 18.66 -22.65 -4.13
N LEU A 209 19.16 -21.70 -3.32
CA LEU A 209 18.43 -21.17 -2.16
C LEU A 209 17.15 -20.44 -2.58
N LEU A 210 17.22 -19.58 -3.61
CA LEU A 210 16.04 -18.86 -4.11
C LEU A 210 15.00 -19.83 -4.70
N ALA A 211 15.42 -20.85 -5.45
CA ALA A 211 14.53 -21.87 -5.98
C ALA A 211 13.82 -22.64 -4.86
N THR A 212 14.55 -23.03 -3.81
CA THR A 212 13.99 -23.68 -2.61
C THR A 212 13.02 -22.78 -1.87
N ARG A 213 13.35 -21.51 -1.72
CA ARG A 213 12.50 -20.50 -1.10
C ARG A 213 11.19 -20.28 -1.87
N VAL A 214 11.27 -20.13 -3.19
CA VAL A 214 10.11 -20.00 -4.08
C VAL A 214 9.23 -21.24 -3.97
N SER A 215 9.82 -22.44 -3.99
CA SER A 215 9.10 -23.70 -3.81
C SER A 215 8.35 -23.76 -2.48
N ALA A 216 9.03 -23.51 -1.37
CA ALA A 216 8.44 -23.56 -0.03
C ALA A 216 7.27 -22.59 0.13
N LEU A 217 7.41 -21.36 -0.36
CA LEU A 217 6.35 -20.35 -0.31
C LEU A 217 5.21 -20.66 -1.29
N GLY A 218 5.51 -21.04 -2.53
CA GLY A 218 4.55 -21.37 -3.58
C GLY A 218 3.68 -22.59 -3.26
N LEU A 219 4.22 -23.55 -2.51
CA LEU A 219 3.51 -24.75 -2.05
C LEU A 219 2.80 -24.56 -0.71
N SER A 220 2.91 -23.39 -0.07
CA SER A 220 2.18 -23.11 1.15
C SER A 220 0.65 -23.18 0.93
N ASP A 221 -0.09 -23.61 1.96
CA ASP A 221 -1.53 -23.85 1.89
C ASP A 221 -2.30 -22.64 1.32
N ASP A 222 -1.90 -21.44 1.70
CA ASP A 222 -2.56 -20.20 1.25
C ASP A 222 -2.41 -19.95 -0.25
N ILE A 223 -1.28 -20.28 -0.84
CA ILE A 223 -1.00 -20.12 -2.27
C ILE A 223 -1.54 -21.32 -3.03
N ARG A 224 -1.31 -22.53 -2.54
CA ARG A 224 -1.75 -23.77 -3.18
C ARG A 224 -3.27 -23.83 -3.41
N ARG A 225 -4.09 -23.38 -2.45
CA ARG A 225 -5.56 -23.33 -2.61
C ARG A 225 -6.02 -22.37 -3.70
N ARG A 226 -5.15 -21.47 -4.15
CA ARG A 226 -5.41 -20.46 -5.17
C ARG A 226 -4.69 -20.75 -6.49
N SER A 227 -3.77 -21.72 -6.48
CA SER A 227 -3.06 -22.18 -7.67
C SER A 227 -4.00 -22.95 -8.63
N PRO A 228 -3.62 -23.17 -9.89
CA PRO A 228 -4.33 -24.08 -10.78
C PRO A 228 -4.48 -25.46 -10.13
N GLU A 229 -5.62 -26.12 -10.39
CA GLU A 229 -5.86 -27.47 -9.90
C GLU A 229 -4.96 -28.45 -10.65
N GLY A 230 -4.34 -29.38 -9.92
CA GLY A 230 -3.46 -30.40 -10.48
C GLY A 230 -2.67 -31.16 -9.41
N PRO A 231 -2.01 -32.26 -9.79
CA PRO A 231 -1.13 -33.02 -8.91
C PRO A 231 0.03 -32.13 -8.44
N LEU A 232 0.41 -32.26 -7.16
CA LEU A 232 1.49 -31.48 -6.56
C LEU A 232 2.80 -31.55 -7.36
N ARG A 233 3.12 -32.75 -7.89
CA ARG A 233 4.35 -33.02 -8.65
C ARG A 233 4.41 -32.31 -10.00
N GLU A 234 3.27 -31.89 -10.55
CA GLU A 234 3.18 -31.15 -11.81
C GLU A 234 3.30 -29.63 -11.60
N SER A 235 3.13 -29.17 -10.36
CA SER A 235 3.27 -27.74 -10.04
C SER A 235 4.69 -27.23 -10.37
N PRO A 236 4.82 -26.11 -11.09
CA PRO A 236 6.12 -25.52 -11.41
C PRO A 236 6.90 -25.16 -10.15
N PHE A 237 6.23 -24.77 -9.06
CA PHE A 237 6.85 -24.48 -7.76
C PHE A 237 7.51 -25.73 -7.17
N PHE A 238 6.93 -26.92 -7.32
CA PHE A 238 7.52 -28.17 -6.84
C PHE A 238 8.74 -28.59 -7.67
N ARG A 239 8.66 -28.39 -8.99
CA ARG A 239 9.70 -28.80 -9.92
C ARG A 239 10.94 -27.90 -9.89
N LEU A 240 10.79 -26.63 -9.55
CA LEU A 240 11.81 -25.59 -9.67
C LEU A 240 13.14 -25.94 -8.97
N PRO A 241 13.20 -26.43 -7.69
CA PRO A 241 14.47 -26.78 -7.03
C PRO A 241 15.16 -28.00 -7.61
N HIS A 242 14.45 -28.83 -8.36
CA HIS A 242 14.93 -30.10 -8.91
C HIS A 242 15.16 -30.03 -10.42
N ALA A 243 15.05 -28.84 -11.01
CA ALA A 243 15.11 -28.66 -12.44
C ALA A 243 16.56 -28.77 -12.96
N PRO A 244 16.79 -29.43 -14.09
CA PRO A 244 18.04 -29.30 -14.83
C PRO A 244 18.24 -27.84 -15.27
N ALA A 245 19.51 -27.39 -15.32
CA ALA A 245 19.87 -26.02 -15.68
C ALA A 245 19.17 -25.52 -16.96
N ALA A 246 19.11 -26.34 -18.00
CA ALA A 246 18.47 -26.01 -19.28
C ALA A 246 16.95 -25.77 -19.18
N GLN A 247 16.25 -26.25 -18.14
CA GLN A 247 14.83 -26.06 -17.94
C GLN A 247 14.48 -24.90 -17.01
N LEU A 248 15.46 -24.35 -16.30
CA LEU A 248 15.25 -23.28 -15.32
C LEU A 248 14.54 -22.03 -15.90
N PRO A 249 14.94 -21.48 -17.07
CA PRO A 249 14.29 -20.32 -17.63
C PRO A 249 12.80 -20.54 -17.87
N GLN A 250 12.42 -21.68 -18.45
CA GLN A 250 11.04 -22.01 -18.71
C GLN A 250 10.24 -22.24 -17.42
N LEU A 251 10.80 -22.91 -16.43
CA LEU A 251 10.13 -23.14 -15.14
C LEU A 251 9.93 -21.86 -14.33
N ILE A 252 10.87 -20.91 -14.38
CA ILE A 252 10.71 -19.59 -13.77
C ILE A 252 9.50 -18.88 -14.42
N GLU A 253 9.36 -18.94 -15.74
CA GLU A 253 8.23 -18.31 -16.42
C GLU A 253 6.91 -19.03 -16.14
N ASP A 254 6.91 -20.36 -16.00
CA ASP A 254 5.75 -21.13 -15.57
C ASP A 254 5.32 -20.76 -14.14
N CYS A 255 6.28 -20.59 -13.22
CA CYS A 255 6.01 -20.08 -11.87
C CYS A 255 5.40 -18.68 -11.90
N ARG A 256 5.89 -17.78 -12.76
CA ARG A 256 5.32 -16.44 -12.93
C ARG A 256 3.88 -16.49 -13.44
N ARG A 257 3.59 -17.38 -14.38
CA ARG A 257 2.26 -17.60 -14.93
C ARG A 257 1.28 -18.07 -13.84
N ASP A 258 1.67 -19.06 -13.04
CA ASP A 258 0.87 -19.55 -11.93
C ASP A 258 0.69 -18.46 -10.85
N LEU A 259 1.73 -17.69 -10.55
CA LEU A 259 1.64 -16.57 -9.63
C LEU A 259 0.62 -15.50 -10.08
N ALA A 260 0.55 -15.23 -11.40
CA ALA A 260 -0.43 -14.33 -11.98
C ALA A 260 -1.87 -14.86 -11.82
N VAL A 261 -2.07 -16.19 -11.96
CA VAL A 261 -3.37 -16.84 -11.71
C VAL A 261 -3.75 -16.72 -10.24
N VAL A 262 -2.83 -17.02 -9.32
CA VAL A 262 -3.05 -16.88 -7.88
C VAL A 262 -3.44 -15.45 -7.53
N THR A 263 -2.73 -14.46 -8.09
CA THR A 263 -3.01 -13.03 -7.86
C THR A 263 -4.42 -12.64 -8.32
N ARG A 264 -4.88 -13.13 -9.46
CA ARG A 264 -6.26 -12.90 -9.93
C ARG A 264 -7.30 -13.57 -9.03
N ARG A 265 -7.04 -14.80 -8.58
CA ARG A 265 -7.94 -15.53 -7.68
C ARG A 265 -8.03 -14.96 -6.26
N LEU A 266 -7.11 -14.07 -5.85
CA LEU A 266 -7.23 -13.34 -4.57
C LEU A 266 -8.56 -12.59 -4.45
N GLU A 267 -9.18 -12.20 -5.55
CA GLU A 267 -10.48 -11.52 -5.56
C GLU A 267 -11.58 -12.35 -4.90
N ASN A 268 -11.57 -13.66 -5.13
CA ASN A 268 -12.61 -14.57 -4.66
C ASN A 268 -12.38 -15.08 -3.23
N TYR A 269 -11.11 -15.20 -2.79
CA TYR A 269 -10.74 -15.88 -1.54
C TYR A 269 -10.38 -14.95 -0.39
N GLY A 270 -10.48 -13.63 -0.58
CA GLY A 270 -10.01 -12.65 0.40
C GLY A 270 -8.48 -12.60 0.49
N VAL A 271 -7.96 -11.55 1.09
CA VAL A 271 -6.52 -11.24 1.12
C VAL A 271 -6.05 -11.08 2.55
N SER A 272 -4.97 -11.77 2.93
CA SER A 272 -4.22 -11.47 4.14
C SER A 272 -2.91 -10.74 3.80
N VAL A 273 -2.38 -10.00 4.76
CA VAL A 273 -1.08 -9.33 4.64
C VAL A 273 0.02 -10.35 4.31
N ASP A 274 -0.03 -11.52 4.96
CA ASP A 274 0.97 -12.56 4.77
C ASP A 274 0.94 -13.17 3.37
N VAL A 275 -0.25 -13.35 2.78
CA VAL A 275 -0.36 -13.85 1.41
C VAL A 275 0.22 -12.86 0.42
N VAL A 276 -0.11 -11.58 0.54
CA VAL A 276 0.45 -10.52 -0.33
C VAL A 276 1.96 -10.45 -0.20
N TYR A 277 2.44 -10.52 1.05
CA TYR A 277 3.86 -10.50 1.33
C TYR A 277 4.61 -11.69 0.70
N ARG A 278 4.06 -12.91 0.82
CA ARG A 278 4.63 -14.12 0.20
C ARG A 278 4.64 -14.04 -1.33
N LEU A 279 3.57 -13.52 -1.95
CA LEU A 279 3.52 -13.32 -3.40
C LEU A 279 4.61 -12.35 -3.87
N GLU A 280 4.83 -11.27 -3.12
CA GLU A 280 5.90 -10.32 -3.41
C GLU A 280 7.30 -10.95 -3.27
N VAL A 281 7.53 -11.76 -2.22
CA VAL A 281 8.78 -12.51 -2.03
C VAL A 281 9.04 -13.45 -3.21
N ILE A 282 8.03 -14.21 -3.63
CA ILE A 282 8.12 -15.13 -4.77
C ILE A 282 8.45 -14.36 -6.05
N SER A 283 7.68 -13.29 -6.35
CA SER A 283 7.88 -12.49 -7.55
C SER A 283 9.29 -11.93 -7.64
N ARG A 284 9.78 -11.27 -6.58
CA ARG A 284 11.13 -10.71 -6.55
C ARG A 284 12.22 -11.78 -6.61
N SER A 285 11.98 -12.95 -6.00
CA SER A 285 12.92 -14.06 -6.08
C SER A 285 13.04 -14.60 -7.51
N LEU A 286 11.92 -14.77 -8.21
CA LEU A 286 11.88 -15.19 -9.62
C LEU A 286 12.55 -14.16 -10.54
N ASP A 287 12.31 -12.85 -10.31
CA ASP A 287 12.96 -11.77 -11.05
C ASP A 287 14.48 -11.78 -10.86
N ARG A 288 14.93 -11.98 -9.60
CA ARG A 288 16.34 -12.09 -9.27
C ARG A 288 16.99 -13.31 -9.93
N MET A 289 16.33 -14.47 -9.88
CA MET A 289 16.82 -15.68 -10.53
C MET A 289 16.97 -15.47 -12.03
N MET A 290 16.02 -14.82 -12.70
CA MET A 290 16.09 -14.56 -14.15
C MET A 290 17.31 -13.72 -14.52
N ILE A 291 17.63 -12.67 -13.76
CA ILE A 291 18.82 -11.83 -13.99
C ILE A 291 20.12 -12.62 -13.76
N MET A 292 20.12 -13.61 -12.87
CA MET A 292 21.30 -14.38 -12.51
C MET A 292 21.60 -15.52 -13.51
N LEU A 293 20.65 -15.98 -14.32
CA LEU A 293 20.82 -17.10 -15.26
C LEU A 293 22.05 -16.94 -16.18
N PRO A 294 22.23 -15.81 -16.89
CA PRO A 294 23.40 -15.62 -17.77
C PRO A 294 24.74 -15.63 -17.01
N LEU A 295 24.72 -15.21 -15.73
CA LEU A 295 25.93 -15.13 -14.90
C LEU A 295 26.41 -16.53 -14.43
N VAL A 296 25.49 -17.50 -14.35
CA VAL A 296 25.83 -18.91 -14.05
C VAL A 296 25.98 -19.77 -15.32
N GLY A 297 26.01 -19.14 -16.50
CA GLY A 297 26.23 -19.82 -17.78
C GLY A 297 25.01 -20.56 -18.35
N ILE A 298 23.79 -20.10 -17.99
CA ILE A 298 22.55 -20.66 -18.53
C ILE A 298 21.98 -19.67 -19.55
N ASP A 299 21.83 -20.14 -20.79
CA ASP A 299 21.29 -19.33 -21.87
C ASP A 299 19.83 -18.95 -21.60
N THR A 300 19.51 -17.67 -21.80
CA THR A 300 18.14 -17.14 -21.71
C THR A 300 17.54 -16.98 -23.11
N PRO A 301 16.21 -17.10 -23.26
CA PRO A 301 15.56 -16.88 -24.57
C PRO A 301 15.66 -15.45 -25.10
N ALA A 302 16.05 -14.50 -24.26
CA ALA A 302 16.26 -13.11 -24.65
C ALA A 302 17.61 -12.98 -25.37
N GLU A 303 17.63 -12.66 -26.64
CA GLU A 303 18.81 -12.49 -27.52
C GLU A 303 19.84 -11.43 -27.01
N ASN A 304 19.53 -10.71 -25.91
CA ASN A 304 20.25 -9.52 -25.48
C ASN A 304 21.01 -9.66 -24.14
N ASP A 305 20.93 -10.79 -23.43
CA ASP A 305 21.54 -10.88 -22.09
C ASP A 305 22.96 -11.42 -22.13
N SER A 306 23.92 -10.55 -22.46
CA SER A 306 25.34 -10.87 -22.27
C SER A 306 25.69 -10.87 -20.76
N PRO A 307 26.63 -11.75 -20.29
CA PRO A 307 27.04 -11.78 -18.89
C PRO A 307 27.44 -10.41 -18.30
N PRO A 308 28.19 -9.53 -18.98
CA PRO A 308 28.51 -8.19 -18.47
C PRO A 308 27.29 -7.29 -18.28
N GLU A 309 26.29 -7.39 -19.15
CA GLU A 309 25.05 -6.63 -19.03
C GLU A 309 24.18 -7.15 -17.86
N ALA A 310 24.05 -8.46 -17.75
CA ALA A 310 23.37 -9.09 -16.60
C ALA A 310 24.06 -8.73 -15.27
N ALA A 311 25.39 -8.67 -15.22
CA ALA A 311 26.13 -8.23 -14.04
C ALA A 311 25.85 -6.77 -13.67
N SER A 312 25.78 -5.86 -14.64
CA SER A 312 25.46 -4.45 -14.39
C SER A 312 24.02 -4.27 -13.93
N GLN A 313 23.06 -4.97 -14.53
CA GLN A 313 21.65 -4.98 -14.13
C GLN A 313 21.47 -5.57 -12.71
N LEU A 314 22.14 -6.69 -12.41
CA LEU A 314 22.12 -7.29 -11.06
C LEU A 314 22.68 -6.30 -10.04
N LEU A 315 23.87 -5.71 -10.30
CA LEU A 315 24.50 -4.74 -9.42
C LEU A 315 23.59 -3.51 -9.20
N GLY A 316 23.03 -2.95 -10.26
CA GLY A 316 22.08 -1.83 -10.17
C GLY A 316 20.85 -2.17 -9.35
N SER A 317 20.26 -3.36 -9.55
CA SER A 317 19.11 -3.85 -8.77
C SER A 317 19.44 -4.01 -7.28
N LEU A 318 20.65 -4.51 -6.97
CA LEU A 318 21.13 -4.66 -5.59
C LEU A 318 21.37 -3.31 -4.92
N VAL A 319 21.99 -2.36 -5.63
CA VAL A 319 22.18 -0.98 -5.16
C VAL A 319 20.83 -0.31 -4.90
N ARG A 320 19.90 -0.39 -5.85
CA ARG A 320 18.54 0.14 -5.72
C ARG A 320 17.84 -0.43 -4.48
N SER A 321 17.94 -1.72 -4.29
CA SER A 321 17.36 -2.43 -3.15
C SER A 321 17.95 -1.94 -1.83
N ARG A 322 19.27 -1.80 -1.74
CA ARG A 322 19.95 -1.32 -0.52
C ARG A 322 19.63 0.14 -0.20
N VAL A 323 19.55 1.01 -1.19
CA VAL A 323 19.14 2.40 -1.00
C VAL A 323 17.70 2.48 -0.49
N ARG A 324 16.82 1.64 -1.03
CA ARG A 324 15.41 1.54 -0.63
C ARG A 324 15.22 0.91 0.74
N ASP A 325 16.00 -0.08 1.11
CA ASP A 325 15.95 -0.72 2.43
C ASP A 325 16.17 0.25 3.60
N ARG A 326 16.83 1.38 3.36
CA ARG A 326 16.96 2.48 4.32
C ARG A 326 15.68 3.32 4.49
N ARG A 327 14.68 3.19 3.61
CA ARG A 327 13.42 3.96 3.63
C ARG A 327 12.28 3.11 4.20
N LEU A 328 11.91 3.35 5.47
CA LEU A 328 10.78 2.67 6.14
C LEU A 328 9.45 2.77 5.37
N GLY A 329 9.23 3.90 4.67
CA GLY A 329 7.98 4.17 3.96
C GLY A 329 7.70 3.26 2.76
N GLU A 330 8.69 2.59 2.21
CA GLU A 330 8.56 1.84 0.97
C GLU A 330 8.04 0.41 1.17
N ILE A 331 8.46 -0.26 2.24
CA ILE A 331 7.90 -1.59 2.61
C ILE A 331 6.44 -1.47 3.00
N VAL A 332 6.14 -0.48 3.86
CA VAL A 332 4.76 -0.19 4.25
C VAL A 332 3.95 0.23 3.02
N GLY A 333 4.55 1.02 2.11
CA GLY A 333 3.88 1.53 0.93
C GLY A 333 3.59 0.47 -0.16
N SER A 334 4.46 -0.48 -0.44
CA SER A 334 4.27 -1.47 -1.51
C SER A 334 3.36 -2.63 -1.05
N ASN A 335 3.65 -3.22 0.11
CA ASN A 335 2.90 -4.38 0.61
C ASN A 335 1.50 -4.01 1.14
N LEU A 336 1.37 -2.85 1.79
CA LEU A 336 0.06 -2.37 2.24
C LEU A 336 -0.80 -1.83 1.11
N ARG A 337 -0.25 -1.43 -0.03
CA ARG A 337 -1.04 -0.93 -1.17
C ARG A 337 -2.02 -1.98 -1.70
N MET A 338 -1.59 -3.22 -1.88
CA MET A 338 -2.47 -4.29 -2.37
C MET A 338 -3.55 -4.65 -1.35
N LEU A 339 -3.18 -4.75 -0.06
CA LEU A 339 -4.16 -4.96 1.01
C LEU A 339 -5.12 -3.77 1.12
N ALA A 340 -4.59 -2.54 1.13
CA ALA A 340 -5.41 -1.32 1.17
C ALA A 340 -6.34 -1.26 -0.04
N ARG A 341 -5.87 -1.62 -1.24
CA ARG A 341 -6.70 -1.71 -2.43
C ARG A 341 -7.88 -2.67 -2.22
N LYS A 342 -7.64 -3.88 -1.67
CA LYS A 342 -8.70 -4.86 -1.42
C LYS A 342 -9.67 -4.43 -0.32
N VAL A 343 -9.17 -3.85 0.77
CA VAL A 343 -10.01 -3.27 1.83
C VAL A 343 -10.89 -2.14 1.26
N ILE A 344 -10.34 -1.30 0.39
CA ILE A 344 -11.06 -0.19 -0.25
C ILE A 344 -12.06 -0.72 -1.29
N GLU A 345 -11.71 -1.73 -2.08
CA GLU A 345 -12.64 -2.37 -3.02
C GLU A 345 -13.86 -2.95 -2.30
N ARG A 346 -13.66 -3.63 -1.17
CA ARG A 346 -14.75 -4.14 -0.34
C ARG A 346 -15.60 -3.01 0.27
N ALA A 347 -14.97 -1.98 0.81
CA ALA A 347 -15.69 -0.80 1.28
C ALA A 347 -16.47 -0.11 0.14
N GLY A 348 -15.94 -0.13 -1.09
CA GLY A 348 -16.58 0.40 -2.28
C GLY A 348 -17.82 -0.36 -2.70
N SER A 349 -17.79 -1.71 -2.71
CA SER A 349 -18.96 -2.52 -3.05
C SER A 349 -20.15 -2.27 -2.10
N THR A 350 -19.87 -2.10 -0.81
CA THR A 350 -20.88 -1.67 0.16
C THR A 350 -21.36 -0.24 -0.12
N GLY A 351 -20.49 0.64 -0.62
CA GLY A 351 -20.78 2.04 -0.92
C GLY A 351 -21.74 2.24 -2.10
N GLU A 352 -21.77 1.34 -3.07
CA GLU A 352 -22.66 1.41 -4.24
C GLU A 352 -24.15 1.40 -3.85
N HIS A 353 -24.51 0.67 -2.81
CA HIS A 353 -25.89 0.62 -2.30
C HIS A 353 -26.41 1.95 -1.74
N TYR A 354 -25.52 2.92 -1.47
CA TYR A 354 -25.87 4.24 -0.98
C TYR A 354 -25.99 5.31 -2.07
N ILE A 355 -25.86 4.94 -3.36
CA ILE A 355 -25.95 5.87 -4.50
C ILE A 355 -27.37 5.82 -5.06
N THR A 356 -28.11 6.92 -4.92
CA THR A 356 -29.49 7.03 -5.43
C THR A 356 -29.48 7.56 -6.86
N SER A 357 -30.16 6.87 -7.76
CA SER A 357 -30.27 7.23 -9.17
C SER A 357 -31.59 7.92 -9.48
N ASN A 358 -32.70 7.39 -8.99
CA ASN A 358 -34.04 7.85 -9.31
C ASN A 358 -34.75 8.48 -8.10
N ARG A 359 -35.94 9.07 -8.33
CA ARG A 359 -36.70 9.74 -7.27
C ARG A 359 -37.22 8.80 -6.18
N ARG A 360 -37.55 7.55 -6.52
CA ARG A 360 -38.01 6.56 -5.54
C ARG A 360 -36.89 6.21 -4.57
N GLU A 361 -35.69 5.94 -5.08
CA GLU A 361 -34.52 5.66 -4.25
C GLU A 361 -34.15 6.88 -3.37
N TYR A 362 -34.27 8.10 -3.92
CA TYR A 362 -34.01 9.33 -3.17
C TYR A 362 -34.93 9.47 -1.95
N TRP A 363 -36.25 9.29 -2.12
CA TRP A 363 -37.20 9.36 -1.02
C TRP A 363 -37.06 8.17 -0.05
N ALA A 364 -36.74 6.98 -0.54
CA ALA A 364 -36.42 5.83 0.29
C ALA A 364 -35.17 6.10 1.16
N MET A 365 -34.14 6.76 0.61
CA MET A 365 -32.94 7.18 1.34
C MET A 365 -33.30 8.19 2.45
N ILE A 366 -34.14 9.19 2.16
CA ILE A 366 -34.61 10.15 3.18
C ILE A 366 -35.36 9.41 4.31
N ALA A 367 -36.25 8.50 3.96
CA ALA A 367 -37.02 7.73 4.95
C ALA A 367 -36.14 6.83 5.82
N SER A 368 -35.20 6.10 5.20
CA SER A 368 -34.20 5.29 5.91
C SER A 368 -33.33 6.14 6.85
N ALA A 369 -32.87 7.30 6.37
CA ALA A 369 -32.10 8.24 7.18
C ALA A 369 -32.94 8.86 8.31
N ALA A 370 -34.23 9.17 8.08
CA ALA A 370 -35.14 9.65 9.11
C ALA A 370 -35.25 8.64 10.26
N GLY A 371 -35.36 7.33 9.95
CA GLY A 371 -35.29 6.27 10.97
C GLY A 371 -33.98 6.30 11.79
N GLY A 372 -32.85 6.57 11.14
CA GLY A 372 -31.57 6.79 11.82
C GLY A 372 -31.59 8.00 12.76
N GLY A 373 -32.15 9.12 12.31
CA GLY A 373 -32.36 10.32 13.14
C GLY A 373 -33.24 10.03 14.36
N PHE A 374 -34.33 9.29 14.16
CA PHE A 374 -35.23 8.86 15.24
C PHE A 374 -34.49 8.02 16.30
N LEU A 375 -33.77 6.99 15.91
CA LEU A 375 -33.05 6.14 16.86
C LEU A 375 -31.89 6.86 17.57
N THR A 376 -31.34 7.91 16.99
CA THR A 376 -30.24 8.66 17.61
C THR A 376 -30.64 9.32 18.94
N ILE A 377 -31.93 9.62 19.19
CA ILE A 377 -32.35 10.20 20.47
C ILE A 377 -32.12 9.23 21.64
N PHE A 378 -32.33 7.94 21.42
CA PHE A 378 -32.08 6.92 22.44
C PHE A 378 -30.58 6.75 22.71
N THR A 379 -29.76 6.91 21.66
CA THR A 379 -28.30 6.95 21.79
C THR A 379 -27.86 8.14 22.66
N LEU A 380 -28.47 9.31 22.48
CA LEU A 380 -28.20 10.50 23.31
C LEU A 380 -28.68 10.29 24.75
N PHE A 381 -29.88 9.75 24.95
CA PHE A 381 -30.37 9.44 26.27
C PHE A 381 -29.40 8.54 27.03
N ALA A 382 -29.00 7.40 26.44
CA ALA A 382 -28.06 6.47 27.03
C ALA A 382 -26.69 7.13 27.32
N LYS A 383 -26.20 8.02 26.43
CA LYS A 383 -24.96 8.79 26.65
C LYS A 383 -25.04 9.68 27.91
N TYR A 384 -26.16 10.39 28.09
CA TYR A 384 -26.33 11.24 29.27
C TYR A 384 -26.52 10.41 30.54
N TRP A 385 -27.27 9.30 30.44
CA TRP A 385 -27.44 8.36 31.55
C TRP A 385 -26.11 7.75 32.02
N THR A 386 -25.24 7.31 31.09
CA THR A 386 -23.88 6.80 31.44
C THR A 386 -23.02 7.87 32.08
N LYS A 387 -23.14 9.14 31.66
CA LYS A 387 -22.39 10.26 32.25
C LYS A 387 -22.76 10.52 33.71
N ASP A 388 -24.02 10.32 34.07
CA ASP A 388 -24.50 10.52 35.44
C ASP A 388 -24.07 9.39 36.41
N GLN A 389 -23.58 8.24 35.87
CA GLN A 389 -23.04 7.15 36.68
C GLN A 389 -21.63 7.40 37.24
N HIS A 390 -20.99 8.47 36.85
CA HIS A 390 -19.63 8.86 37.31
C HIS A 390 -18.59 7.73 37.23
N TYR A 391 -18.61 6.92 36.17
CA TYR A 391 -17.63 5.86 35.92
C TYR A 391 -16.20 6.39 35.82
N ALA A 392 -15.22 5.53 36.15
CA ALA A 392 -13.83 5.81 35.84
C ALA A 392 -13.64 6.13 34.33
N PRO A 393 -12.71 7.02 33.95
CA PRO A 393 -12.63 7.52 32.57
C PRO A 393 -12.59 6.44 31.48
N PHE A 394 -11.88 5.35 31.70
CA PHE A 394 -11.83 4.23 30.76
C PHE A 394 -13.19 3.52 30.62
N VAL A 395 -13.85 3.26 31.74
CA VAL A 395 -15.17 2.59 31.77
C VAL A 395 -16.23 3.49 31.13
N ASP A 396 -16.22 4.80 31.39
CA ASP A 396 -17.08 5.80 30.73
C ASP A 396 -16.87 5.77 29.20
N GLY A 397 -15.61 5.76 28.74
CA GLY A 397 -15.27 5.65 27.31
C GLY A 397 -15.80 4.35 26.69
N MET A 398 -15.61 3.22 27.34
CA MET A 398 -16.10 1.91 26.87
C MET A 398 -17.63 1.81 26.89
N ALA A 399 -18.28 2.35 27.92
CA ALA A 399 -19.74 2.40 27.99
C ALA A 399 -20.33 3.22 26.83
N ASN A 400 -19.76 4.41 26.58
CA ASN A 400 -20.15 5.24 25.44
C ASN A 400 -19.83 4.56 24.09
N ALA A 401 -18.67 3.89 23.96
CA ALA A 401 -18.30 3.13 22.76
C ALA A 401 -19.32 2.00 22.47
N THR A 402 -19.70 1.27 23.51
CA THR A 402 -20.70 0.20 23.40
C THR A 402 -22.08 0.76 23.05
N ASN A 403 -22.50 1.86 23.68
CA ASN A 403 -23.75 2.54 23.36
C ASN A 403 -23.80 2.94 21.88
N TYR A 404 -22.76 3.59 21.36
CA TYR A 404 -22.72 3.98 19.95
C TYR A 404 -22.68 2.77 19.01
N ALA A 405 -21.84 1.76 19.31
CA ALA A 405 -21.74 0.55 18.48
C ALA A 405 -23.07 -0.19 18.39
N VAL A 406 -23.71 -0.45 19.53
CA VAL A 406 -24.99 -1.16 19.60
C VAL A 406 -26.09 -0.35 18.91
N SER A 407 -26.18 0.96 19.15
CA SER A 407 -27.17 1.84 18.51
C SER A 407 -27.02 1.82 16.99
N PHE A 408 -25.81 1.92 16.47
CA PHE A 408 -25.56 1.93 15.01
C PHE A 408 -25.78 0.54 14.39
N ILE A 409 -25.51 -0.56 15.11
CA ILE A 409 -25.84 -1.91 14.66
C ILE A 409 -27.36 -2.10 14.61
N ILE A 410 -28.10 -1.64 15.61
CA ILE A 410 -29.57 -1.68 15.62
C ILE A 410 -30.14 -0.88 14.45
N MET A 411 -29.64 0.35 14.21
CA MET A 411 -30.04 1.15 13.04
C MET A 411 -29.84 0.37 11.73
N GLN A 412 -28.69 -0.28 11.55
CA GLN A 412 -28.40 -1.10 10.37
C GLN A 412 -29.38 -2.27 10.23
N LEU A 413 -29.67 -3.00 11.32
CA LEU A 413 -30.59 -4.14 11.31
C LEU A 413 -32.04 -3.73 11.02
N CYS A 414 -32.44 -2.53 11.42
CA CYS A 414 -33.73 -1.92 11.06
C CYS A 414 -33.78 -1.39 9.61
N GLY A 415 -32.69 -1.47 8.84
CA GLY A 415 -32.61 -0.88 7.50
C GLY A 415 -32.48 0.64 7.51
N PHE A 416 -32.15 1.24 8.64
CA PHE A 416 -31.94 2.68 8.78
C PHE A 416 -30.50 3.08 8.48
N THR A 417 -30.33 4.30 8.02
CA THR A 417 -29.04 4.78 7.54
C THR A 417 -28.51 5.94 8.38
N LEU A 418 -27.23 5.84 8.74
CA LEU A 418 -26.49 6.95 9.33
C LEU A 418 -25.78 7.74 8.21
N ALA A 419 -26.24 8.95 7.94
CA ALA A 419 -25.79 9.77 6.81
C ALA A 419 -24.27 9.98 6.77
N THR A 420 -23.64 10.22 7.91
CA THR A 420 -22.24 10.59 8.03
C THR A 420 -21.26 9.46 7.65
N LYS A 421 -21.72 8.20 7.60
CA LYS A 421 -20.90 7.04 7.22
C LYS A 421 -20.80 6.85 5.70
N GLN A 422 -21.76 7.30 4.95
CA GLN A 422 -21.87 7.09 3.50
C GLN A 422 -20.72 7.73 2.69
N PRO A 423 -20.21 8.95 3.00
CA PRO A 423 -19.21 9.63 2.17
C PRO A 423 -17.94 8.83 1.95
N SER A 424 -17.44 8.16 2.98
CA SER A 424 -16.20 7.37 2.89
C SER A 424 -16.37 6.10 2.07
N MET A 425 -17.55 5.46 2.11
CA MET A 425 -17.86 4.26 1.33
C MET A 425 -18.11 4.59 -0.15
N THR A 426 -18.90 5.64 -0.43
CA THR A 426 -19.19 6.07 -1.80
C THR A 426 -17.96 6.64 -2.49
N ALA A 427 -17.01 7.27 -1.78
CA ALA A 427 -15.73 7.70 -2.32
C ALA A 427 -14.89 6.50 -2.82
N ALA A 428 -14.91 5.38 -2.10
CA ALA A 428 -14.23 4.16 -2.51
C ALA A 428 -14.86 3.55 -3.77
N ALA A 429 -16.20 3.55 -3.88
CA ALA A 429 -16.95 3.12 -5.06
C ALA A 429 -16.63 4.00 -6.28
N LEU A 430 -16.63 5.33 -6.12
CA LEU A 430 -16.28 6.26 -7.18
C LEU A 430 -14.86 6.03 -7.71
N ALA A 431 -13.87 5.88 -6.82
CA ALA A 431 -12.50 5.59 -7.22
C ALA A 431 -12.40 4.29 -8.02
N GLY A 432 -13.27 3.30 -7.74
CA GLY A 432 -13.39 2.06 -8.50
C GLY A 432 -13.69 2.27 -9.97
N SER A 433 -14.62 3.14 -10.26
CA SER A 433 -15.09 3.39 -11.62
C SER A 433 -14.21 4.39 -12.41
N ILE A 434 -13.33 5.17 -11.75
CA ILE A 434 -12.51 6.19 -12.43
C ILE A 434 -11.61 5.57 -13.50
N LYS A 435 -10.82 4.55 -13.16
CA LYS A 435 -9.87 3.94 -14.09
C LYS A 435 -10.59 3.33 -15.30
N GLN A 436 -11.62 2.53 -15.05
CA GLN A 436 -12.36 1.84 -16.10
C GLN A 436 -13.08 2.80 -17.07
N LYS A 437 -13.80 3.80 -16.54
CA LYS A 437 -14.55 4.77 -17.37
C LYS A 437 -13.63 5.75 -18.10
N ARG A 438 -12.46 6.02 -17.57
CA ARG A 438 -11.46 6.88 -18.21
C ARG A 438 -10.80 6.19 -19.40
N GLU A 439 -10.40 4.93 -19.27
CA GLU A 439 -9.87 4.14 -20.39
C GLU A 439 -10.88 4.08 -21.56
N GLN A 440 -12.17 4.25 -21.26
CA GLN A 440 -13.27 4.33 -22.23
C GLN A 440 -13.60 5.77 -22.67
N GLY A 441 -12.86 6.80 -22.23
CA GLY A 441 -13.11 8.21 -22.57
C GLY A 441 -14.37 8.83 -21.96
N ARG A 442 -14.98 8.23 -20.94
CA ARG A 442 -16.30 8.60 -20.37
C ARG A 442 -16.22 9.52 -19.15
N LEU A 443 -15.51 10.64 -19.26
CA LEU A 443 -15.45 11.67 -18.19
C LEU A 443 -16.82 12.18 -17.73
N THR A 444 -17.76 12.31 -18.65
CA THR A 444 -19.12 12.78 -18.35
C THR A 444 -19.85 11.86 -17.38
N ASP A 445 -19.63 10.54 -17.48
CA ASP A 445 -20.27 9.55 -16.60
C ASP A 445 -19.71 9.60 -15.18
N LEU A 446 -18.42 9.92 -15.03
CA LEU A 446 -17.80 10.15 -13.73
C LEU A 446 -18.40 11.38 -13.04
N VAL A 447 -18.59 12.47 -13.78
CA VAL A 447 -19.21 13.71 -13.25
C VAL A 447 -20.67 13.45 -12.84
N LYS A 448 -21.44 12.70 -13.65
CA LYS A 448 -22.80 12.27 -13.27
C LYS A 448 -22.80 11.40 -12.00
N MET A 449 -21.88 10.48 -11.88
CA MET A 449 -21.74 9.63 -10.68
C MET A 449 -21.46 10.49 -9.43
N ILE A 450 -20.60 11.50 -9.53
CA ILE A 450 -20.34 12.43 -8.42
C ILE A 450 -21.60 13.21 -8.05
N ALA A 451 -22.38 13.67 -9.03
CA ALA A 451 -23.65 14.35 -8.78
C ALA A 451 -24.64 13.42 -8.05
N ARG A 452 -24.76 12.14 -8.47
CA ARG A 452 -25.57 11.12 -7.78
C ARG A 452 -25.13 10.91 -6.32
N ILE A 453 -23.82 10.77 -6.09
CA ILE A 453 -23.26 10.63 -4.73
C ILE A 453 -23.61 11.85 -3.88
N THR A 454 -23.39 13.08 -4.40
CA THR A 454 -23.65 14.32 -3.67
C THR A 454 -25.11 14.44 -3.26
N ARG A 455 -26.06 14.19 -4.18
CA ARG A 455 -27.48 14.24 -3.84
C ARG A 455 -27.91 13.16 -2.86
N SER A 456 -27.34 11.95 -2.94
CA SER A 456 -27.61 10.87 -1.97
C SER A 456 -27.15 11.24 -0.57
N GLN A 457 -25.97 11.85 -0.45
CA GLN A 457 -25.45 12.36 0.82
C GLN A 457 -26.35 13.46 1.40
N LEU A 458 -26.81 14.38 0.56
CA LEU A 458 -27.72 15.43 0.99
C LEU A 458 -29.07 14.86 1.45
N ALA A 459 -29.65 13.91 0.70
CA ALA A 459 -30.87 13.22 1.08
C ALA A 459 -30.75 12.54 2.45
N ALA A 460 -29.65 11.82 2.66
CA ALA A 460 -29.40 11.16 3.93
C ALA A 460 -29.20 12.17 5.08
N ALA A 461 -28.47 13.27 4.84
CA ALA A 461 -28.30 14.33 5.84
C ALA A 461 -29.62 15.00 6.22
N LEU A 462 -30.44 15.34 5.22
CA LEU A 462 -31.77 15.92 5.44
C LEU A 462 -32.69 14.98 6.21
N GLY A 463 -32.71 13.69 5.88
CA GLY A 463 -33.49 12.69 6.60
C GLY A 463 -33.07 12.58 8.06
N ASN A 464 -31.76 12.42 8.32
CA ASN A 464 -31.23 12.29 9.69
C ASN A 464 -31.47 13.53 10.54
N ILE A 465 -31.08 14.72 10.05
CA ILE A 465 -31.20 15.99 10.77
C ILE A 465 -32.67 16.39 10.89
N GLY A 466 -33.42 16.28 9.79
CA GLY A 466 -34.83 16.65 9.74
C GLY A 466 -35.71 15.85 10.72
N MET A 467 -35.43 14.57 10.92
CA MET A 467 -36.17 13.75 11.89
C MET A 467 -35.62 13.86 13.32
N MET A 468 -34.32 14.14 13.49
CA MET A 468 -33.70 14.31 14.79
C MET A 468 -34.31 15.48 15.58
N VAL A 469 -34.60 16.61 14.92
CA VAL A 469 -35.17 17.80 15.57
C VAL A 469 -36.56 17.51 16.19
N PRO A 470 -37.59 17.08 15.41
CA PRO A 470 -38.91 16.81 15.98
C PRO A 470 -38.89 15.67 17.02
N THR A 471 -38.00 14.66 16.82
CA THR A 471 -37.87 13.57 17.78
C THR A 471 -37.27 14.04 19.11
N ALA A 472 -36.27 14.93 19.09
CA ALA A 472 -35.69 15.50 20.30
C ALA A 472 -36.67 16.39 21.05
N ILE A 473 -37.49 17.15 20.34
CA ILE A 473 -38.56 17.98 20.93
C ILE A 473 -39.61 17.05 21.59
N ALA A 474 -40.12 16.06 20.85
CA ALA A 474 -41.11 15.12 21.37
C ALA A 474 -40.58 14.35 22.61
N PHE A 475 -39.33 13.91 22.56
CA PHE A 475 -38.64 13.28 23.66
C PHE A 475 -38.61 14.17 24.91
N ASN A 476 -38.19 15.44 24.74
CA ASN A 476 -38.14 16.40 25.85
C ASN A 476 -39.55 16.66 26.43
N MET A 477 -40.59 16.76 25.57
CA MET A 477 -41.97 16.94 26.01
C MET A 477 -42.46 15.74 26.86
N VAL A 478 -42.20 14.51 26.41
CA VAL A 478 -42.55 13.29 27.16
C VAL A 478 -41.78 13.22 28.47
N TYR A 479 -40.48 13.50 28.44
CA TYR A 479 -39.62 13.52 29.61
C TYR A 479 -40.12 14.53 30.65
N ARG A 480 -40.41 15.76 30.21
CA ARG A 480 -40.97 16.82 31.09
C ARG A 480 -42.36 16.45 31.66
N ALA A 481 -43.20 15.79 30.87
CA ALA A 481 -44.50 15.33 31.38
C ALA A 481 -44.39 14.28 32.49
N GLN A 482 -43.33 13.45 32.46
CA GLN A 482 -43.09 12.41 33.45
C GLN A 482 -42.31 12.88 34.68
N THR A 483 -41.34 13.80 34.49
CA THR A 483 -40.39 14.22 35.53
C THR A 483 -40.67 15.60 36.12
N GLY A 484 -41.48 16.43 35.45
CA GLY A 484 -41.78 17.80 35.83
C GLY A 484 -40.74 18.84 35.39
N HIS A 485 -39.62 18.41 34.78
CA HIS A 485 -38.55 19.29 34.33
C HIS A 485 -38.01 18.89 32.97
N ASP A 486 -37.35 19.82 32.27
CA ASP A 486 -36.71 19.55 31.01
C ASP A 486 -35.52 18.59 31.15
N PHE A 487 -35.19 17.86 30.07
CA PHE A 487 -34.12 16.87 30.08
C PHE A 487 -32.74 17.47 30.38
N MET A 488 -32.49 18.69 29.96
CA MET A 488 -31.26 19.44 30.27
C MET A 488 -31.55 20.53 31.30
N THR A 489 -30.62 20.73 32.23
CA THR A 489 -30.64 21.93 33.08
C THR A 489 -30.22 23.16 32.26
N GLU A 490 -30.68 24.35 32.64
CA GLU A 490 -30.35 25.63 31.99
C GLU A 490 -28.83 25.83 31.87
N LYS A 491 -28.09 25.58 32.95
CA LYS A 491 -26.61 25.67 32.96
C LYS A 491 -25.97 24.73 31.95
N MET A 492 -26.49 23.53 31.79
CA MET A 492 -26.01 22.54 30.83
C MET A 492 -26.35 22.94 29.39
N ALA A 493 -27.54 23.50 29.18
CA ALA A 493 -27.99 23.98 27.89
C ALA A 493 -27.15 25.18 27.40
N LEU A 494 -26.88 26.17 28.24
CA LEU A 494 -26.01 27.31 27.92
C LEU A 494 -24.58 26.84 27.56
N LYS A 495 -24.02 25.91 28.34
CA LYS A 495 -22.71 25.33 28.03
C LYS A 495 -22.71 24.58 26.71
N THR A 496 -23.81 23.91 26.37
CA THR A 496 -23.97 23.20 25.10
C THR A 496 -23.99 24.16 23.94
N VAL A 497 -24.78 25.24 23.99
CA VAL A 497 -24.84 26.28 22.97
C VAL A 497 -23.45 26.89 22.74
N ALA A 498 -22.78 27.31 23.80
CA ALA A 498 -21.42 27.85 23.72
C ALA A 498 -20.40 26.87 23.10
N SER A 499 -20.55 25.55 23.37
CA SER A 499 -19.66 24.51 22.84
C SER A 499 -19.76 24.28 21.34
N PHE A 500 -20.86 24.72 20.68
CA PHE A 500 -21.06 24.60 19.25
C PHE A 500 -20.75 25.88 18.48
N HIS A 501 -20.35 26.94 19.15
CA HIS A 501 -19.97 28.19 18.49
C HIS A 501 -18.71 27.96 17.62
N PRO A 502 -18.74 28.24 16.30
CA PRO A 502 -17.65 27.85 15.38
C PRO A 502 -16.32 28.51 15.70
N TRP A 503 -16.31 29.75 16.18
CA TRP A 503 -15.10 30.55 16.40
C TRP A 503 -14.66 30.62 17.87
N LYS A 504 -15.60 30.53 18.80
CA LYS A 504 -15.31 30.62 20.25
C LYS A 504 -15.10 29.27 20.92
N SER A 505 -15.19 28.16 20.16
CA SER A 505 -15.01 26.81 20.66
C SER A 505 -14.15 25.94 19.72
N GLY A 506 -13.80 24.71 20.16
CA GLY A 506 -13.10 23.73 19.34
C GLY A 506 -13.96 23.02 18.27
N THR A 507 -15.11 23.57 17.89
CA THR A 507 -16.07 22.90 16.99
C THR A 507 -15.45 22.53 15.65
N ILE A 508 -14.67 23.41 15.01
CA ILE A 508 -14.06 23.17 13.70
C ILE A 508 -13.05 22.01 13.76
N PRO A 509 -12.00 22.04 14.61
CA PRO A 509 -11.04 20.94 14.66
C PRO A 509 -11.67 19.60 15.13
N TYR A 510 -12.63 19.63 16.05
CA TYR A 510 -13.32 18.42 16.51
C TYR A 510 -14.25 17.82 15.43
N ALA A 511 -14.89 18.66 14.63
CA ALA A 511 -15.67 18.21 13.48
C ALA A 511 -14.80 17.59 12.38
N ALA A 512 -13.65 18.19 12.10
CA ALA A 512 -12.67 17.63 11.19
C ALA A 512 -12.11 16.28 11.71
N LEU A 513 -11.75 16.20 13.00
CA LEU A 513 -11.35 14.94 13.65
C LEU A 513 -12.45 13.88 13.52
N THR A 514 -13.70 14.24 13.76
CA THR A 514 -14.82 13.31 13.59
C THR A 514 -14.92 12.81 12.14
N GLY A 515 -14.66 13.64 11.14
CA GLY A 515 -14.54 13.23 9.74
C GLY A 515 -13.42 12.20 9.50
N VAL A 516 -12.28 12.33 10.18
CA VAL A 516 -11.21 11.32 10.16
C VAL A 516 -11.69 9.99 10.77
N LEU A 517 -12.38 10.04 11.92
CA LEU A 517 -12.90 8.82 12.58
C LEU A 517 -13.95 8.10 11.72
N LEU A 518 -14.79 8.85 11.03
CA LEU A 518 -15.76 8.32 10.05
C LEU A 518 -15.06 7.61 8.89
N TRP A 519 -13.99 8.18 8.37
CA TRP A 519 -13.16 7.52 7.36
C TRP A 519 -12.50 6.25 7.92
N MET A 520 -11.91 6.29 9.10
CA MET A 520 -11.31 5.11 9.73
C MET A 520 -12.32 3.98 9.94
N SER A 521 -13.57 4.30 10.25
CA SER A 521 -14.62 3.30 10.40
C SER A 521 -14.93 2.54 9.11
N SER A 522 -14.81 3.19 7.95
CA SER A 522 -14.99 2.52 6.65
C SER A 522 -13.83 1.56 6.32
N ILE A 523 -12.62 1.89 6.76
CA ILE A 523 -11.48 0.96 6.67
C ILE A 523 -11.75 -0.26 7.56
N GLY A 524 -12.23 -0.04 8.79
CA GLY A 524 -12.62 -1.12 9.71
C GLY A 524 -13.69 -2.05 9.12
N ALA A 525 -14.68 -1.48 8.43
CA ALA A 525 -15.70 -2.26 7.71
C ALA A 525 -15.08 -3.16 6.63
N GLY A 526 -14.31 -2.58 5.72
CA GLY A 526 -13.66 -3.32 4.64
C GLY A 526 -12.62 -4.34 5.13
N TRP A 527 -11.91 -4.03 6.23
CA TRP A 527 -10.98 -4.96 6.85
C TRP A 527 -11.70 -6.18 7.43
N LEU A 528 -12.77 -5.98 8.20
CA LEU A 528 -13.51 -7.09 8.81
C LEU A 528 -14.21 -7.95 7.75
N GLU A 529 -14.75 -7.35 6.71
CA GLU A 529 -15.33 -8.08 5.57
C GLU A 529 -14.27 -8.93 4.87
N ASN A 530 -13.12 -8.35 4.53
CA ASN A 530 -12.01 -9.09 3.91
C ASN A 530 -11.51 -10.23 4.82
N TRP A 531 -11.41 -10.00 6.14
CA TRP A 531 -11.04 -11.03 7.10
C TRP A 531 -12.07 -12.17 7.16
N ALA A 532 -13.37 -11.84 7.13
CA ALA A 532 -14.45 -12.84 7.15
C ALA A 532 -14.45 -13.72 5.88
N VAL A 533 -14.20 -13.11 4.71
CA VAL A 533 -14.06 -13.84 3.44
C VAL A 533 -12.81 -14.71 3.46
N TYR A 534 -11.67 -14.18 3.90
CA TYR A 534 -10.41 -14.92 4.02
C TYR A 534 -10.54 -16.15 4.93
N ARG A 535 -11.24 -16.00 6.08
CA ARG A 535 -11.51 -17.09 7.04
C ARG A 535 -12.67 -17.98 6.65
N ARG A 536 -13.37 -17.69 5.54
CA ARG A 536 -14.60 -18.40 5.15
C ARG A 536 -15.58 -18.49 6.31
N LEU A 537 -15.74 -17.38 7.03
CA LEU A 537 -16.52 -17.32 8.27
C LEU A 537 -17.95 -17.86 8.12
N PRO A 538 -18.72 -17.53 7.06
CA PRO A 538 -20.06 -18.08 6.86
C PRO A 538 -20.09 -19.62 6.80
N ASP A 539 -19.14 -20.24 6.10
CA ASP A 539 -19.05 -21.70 5.97
C ASP A 539 -18.63 -22.34 7.30
N GLY A 540 -17.63 -21.74 7.97
CA GLY A 540 -17.17 -22.21 9.29
C GLY A 540 -18.26 -22.18 10.35
N ILE A 541 -19.16 -21.19 10.30
CA ILE A 541 -20.34 -21.13 11.19
C ILE A 541 -21.36 -22.18 10.79
N ALA A 542 -21.65 -22.35 9.50
CA ALA A 542 -22.61 -23.33 9.00
C ALA A 542 -22.25 -24.77 9.39
N GLU A 543 -20.95 -25.08 9.45
CA GLU A 543 -20.39 -26.41 9.78
C GLU A 543 -19.99 -26.55 11.27
N HIS A 544 -20.20 -25.53 12.08
CA HIS A 544 -19.77 -25.53 13.47
C HIS A 544 -20.44 -26.65 14.28
N ARG A 545 -19.72 -27.18 15.28
CA ARG A 545 -20.17 -28.30 16.14
C ARG A 545 -21.50 -28.03 16.86
N LEU A 546 -21.79 -26.76 17.16
CA LEU A 546 -23.10 -26.36 17.73
C LEU A 546 -24.28 -26.70 16.83
N GLY A 547 -24.08 -26.91 15.53
CA GLY A 547 -25.11 -27.39 14.62
C GLY A 547 -25.65 -28.76 14.94
N LYS A 548 -24.95 -29.56 15.75
CA LYS A 548 -25.49 -30.84 16.30
C LYS A 548 -26.55 -30.62 17.39
N VAL A 549 -26.49 -29.51 18.10
CA VAL A 549 -27.40 -29.17 19.19
C VAL A 549 -28.53 -28.25 18.72
N VAL A 550 -28.21 -27.19 17.99
CA VAL A 550 -29.13 -26.14 17.54
C VAL A 550 -29.80 -26.49 16.20
N GLY A 551 -29.23 -27.43 15.46
CA GLY A 551 -29.65 -27.79 14.10
C GLY A 551 -28.81 -27.12 13.00
N ARG A 552 -28.62 -27.82 11.86
CA ARG A 552 -27.86 -27.32 10.72
C ARG A 552 -28.55 -26.17 9.97
N GLY A 553 -29.89 -26.09 10.01
CA GLY A 553 -30.66 -25.01 9.38
C GLY A 553 -30.38 -23.65 9.95
N PRO A 554 -30.59 -23.46 11.28
CA PRO A 554 -30.28 -22.23 12.00
C PRO A 554 -28.80 -21.79 11.84
N MET A 555 -27.85 -22.74 11.88
CA MET A 555 -26.42 -22.40 11.72
C MET A 555 -26.10 -21.89 10.30
N ARG A 556 -26.67 -22.50 9.26
CA ARG A 556 -26.55 -21.99 7.88
C ARG A 556 -27.20 -20.63 7.70
N TRP A 557 -28.35 -20.40 8.34
CA TRP A 557 -28.98 -19.08 8.35
C TRP A 557 -28.09 -18.05 9.04
N LEU A 558 -27.55 -18.37 10.22
CA LEU A 558 -26.64 -17.50 10.98
C LEU A 558 -25.37 -17.17 10.17
N GLY A 559 -24.76 -18.17 9.52
CA GLY A 559 -23.59 -17.96 8.64
C GLY A 559 -23.91 -17.00 7.51
N ARG A 560 -25.02 -17.17 6.80
CA ARG A 560 -25.47 -16.26 5.74
C ARG A 560 -25.81 -14.86 6.26
N PHE A 561 -26.50 -14.78 7.40
CA PHE A 561 -26.84 -13.50 8.04
C PHE A 561 -25.58 -12.70 8.41
N LEU A 562 -24.61 -13.33 9.08
CA LEU A 562 -23.34 -12.69 9.42
C LEU A 562 -22.55 -12.33 8.15
N GLY A 563 -22.47 -13.21 7.17
CA GLY A 563 -21.78 -12.92 5.91
C GLY A 563 -22.31 -11.67 5.19
N ARG A 564 -23.63 -11.47 5.21
CA ARG A 564 -24.26 -10.27 4.60
C ARG A 564 -24.06 -8.99 5.41
N ASN A 565 -23.94 -9.07 6.73
CA ASN A 565 -23.94 -7.91 7.62
C ASN A 565 -22.55 -7.57 8.19
N ILE A 566 -21.54 -8.41 7.98
CA ILE A 566 -20.24 -8.31 8.66
C ILE A 566 -19.50 -6.99 8.41
N ALA A 567 -19.56 -6.46 7.19
CA ALA A 567 -18.96 -5.16 6.86
C ALA A 567 -19.61 -4.03 7.67
N GLY A 568 -20.96 -4.05 7.73
CA GLY A 568 -21.70 -3.07 8.49
C GLY A 568 -21.44 -3.17 9.99
N PHE A 569 -21.42 -4.38 10.54
CA PHE A 569 -21.09 -4.63 11.96
C PHE A 569 -19.68 -4.13 12.29
N GLY A 570 -18.69 -4.45 11.44
CA GLY A 570 -17.33 -3.99 11.61
C GLY A 570 -17.19 -2.47 11.58
N GLY A 571 -17.82 -1.83 10.61
CA GLY A 571 -17.82 -0.38 10.52
C GLY A 571 -18.55 0.31 11.68
N ASN A 572 -19.68 -0.22 12.13
CA ASN A 572 -20.45 0.34 13.25
C ASN A 572 -19.75 0.13 14.59
N ALA A 573 -19.16 -1.04 14.83
CA ALA A 573 -18.36 -1.31 16.01
C ALA A 573 -17.11 -0.42 16.06
N THR A 574 -16.38 -0.31 14.95
CA THR A 574 -15.21 0.58 14.84
C THR A 574 -15.61 2.04 15.07
N LEU A 575 -16.70 2.51 14.46
CA LEU A 575 -17.17 3.88 14.65
C LEU A 575 -17.56 4.14 16.10
N GLY A 576 -18.31 3.22 16.70
CA GLY A 576 -18.71 3.32 18.10
C GLY A 576 -17.52 3.40 19.04
N LEU A 577 -16.53 2.52 18.85
CA LEU A 577 -15.28 2.53 19.60
C LEU A 577 -14.53 3.87 19.46
N LEU A 578 -14.35 4.34 18.25
CA LEU A 578 -13.64 5.58 17.98
C LEU A 578 -14.36 6.80 18.57
N LEU A 579 -15.68 6.91 18.38
CA LEU A 579 -16.47 8.02 18.94
C LEU A 579 -16.52 8.00 20.46
N GLY A 580 -16.63 6.82 21.10
CA GLY A 580 -16.68 6.71 22.54
C GLY A 580 -15.32 6.94 23.23
N MET A 581 -14.27 6.38 22.65
CA MET A 581 -12.94 6.43 23.27
C MET A 581 -12.18 7.74 22.99
N THR A 582 -12.39 8.42 21.87
CA THR A 582 -11.60 9.64 21.51
C THR A 582 -11.67 10.73 22.60
N PRO A 583 -12.84 11.13 23.14
CA PRO A 583 -12.88 12.12 24.21
C PRO A 583 -12.22 11.61 25.50
N THR A 584 -12.30 10.30 25.75
CA THR A 584 -11.68 9.68 26.93
C THR A 584 -10.17 9.67 26.83
N MET A 585 -9.62 9.36 25.67
CA MET A 585 -8.18 9.47 25.39
C MET A 585 -7.69 10.91 25.53
N GLY A 586 -8.50 11.89 25.05
CA GLY A 586 -8.21 13.30 25.26
C GLY A 586 -8.06 13.67 26.74
N ARG A 587 -9.02 13.24 27.55
CA ARG A 587 -8.98 13.47 29.03
C ARG A 587 -7.79 12.76 29.70
N PHE A 588 -7.50 11.52 29.29
CA PHE A 588 -6.44 10.71 29.87
C PHE A 588 -5.03 11.28 29.58
N PHE A 589 -4.81 11.72 28.35
CA PHE A 589 -3.50 12.28 27.92
C PHE A 589 -3.39 13.81 28.04
N GLY A 590 -4.44 14.49 28.51
CA GLY A 590 -4.47 15.96 28.55
C GLY A 590 -4.49 16.61 27.16
N LEU A 591 -4.96 15.88 26.13
CA LEU A 591 -5.04 16.37 24.77
C LEU A 591 -6.42 16.99 24.48
N PRO A 592 -6.48 18.06 23.67
CA PRO A 592 -7.75 18.69 23.28
C PRO A 592 -8.47 17.82 22.20
N LEU A 593 -8.87 16.60 22.57
CA LEU A 593 -9.59 15.67 21.69
C LEU A 593 -11.06 15.59 22.13
N ASP A 594 -11.96 15.93 21.22
CA ASP A 594 -13.40 15.77 21.39
C ASP A 594 -14.03 15.41 20.04
N ILE A 595 -15.30 15.04 20.02
CA ILE A 595 -16.03 14.67 18.83
C ILE A 595 -17.19 15.61 18.57
N ARG A 596 -17.45 15.88 17.28
CA ARG A 596 -18.63 16.65 16.81
C ARG A 596 -19.27 15.88 15.66
N HIS A 597 -20.21 15.00 15.99
CA HIS A 597 -20.98 14.23 15.02
C HIS A 597 -22.29 14.96 14.72
N VAL A 598 -22.57 15.29 13.46
CA VAL A 598 -23.66 16.23 13.09
C VAL A 598 -25.01 15.82 13.68
N THR A 599 -25.45 14.57 13.54
CA THR A 599 -26.77 14.12 14.05
C THR A 599 -26.86 14.21 15.56
N LEU A 600 -25.81 13.73 16.28
CA LEU A 600 -25.74 13.81 17.73
C LEU A 600 -25.71 15.27 18.21
N SER A 601 -24.94 16.12 17.54
CA SER A 601 -24.83 17.55 17.86
C SER A 601 -26.15 18.29 17.62
N THR A 602 -26.86 17.97 16.54
CA THR A 602 -28.20 18.50 16.27
C THR A 602 -29.19 18.17 17.39
N GLY A 603 -29.26 16.89 17.77
CA GLY A 603 -30.15 16.48 18.87
C GLY A 603 -29.80 17.14 20.20
N THR A 604 -28.50 17.23 20.51
CA THR A 604 -28.01 17.90 21.73
C THR A 604 -28.36 19.39 21.72
N LEU A 605 -28.18 20.11 20.59
CA LEU A 605 -28.55 21.52 20.48
C LEU A 605 -30.08 21.71 20.55
N THR A 606 -30.86 20.82 19.96
CA THR A 606 -32.33 20.86 20.05
C THR A 606 -32.83 20.70 21.47
N LEU A 607 -32.27 19.72 22.23
CA LEU A 607 -32.60 19.55 23.65
C LEU A 607 -32.20 20.76 24.48
N ALA A 608 -31.08 21.41 24.18
CA ALA A 608 -30.69 22.67 24.81
C ALA A 608 -31.67 23.81 24.50
N GLY A 609 -32.14 23.90 23.26
CA GLY A 609 -33.18 24.88 22.86
C GLY A 609 -34.49 24.66 23.59
N CYS A 610 -34.91 23.40 23.82
CA CYS A 610 -36.10 23.10 24.61
C CYS A 610 -35.97 23.59 26.05
N ALA A 611 -34.81 23.41 26.68
CA ALA A 611 -34.56 23.81 28.06
C ALA A 611 -34.44 25.34 28.26
N LEU A 612 -33.93 26.05 27.25
CA LEU A 612 -33.76 27.52 27.29
C LEU A 612 -35.02 28.29 26.86
N GLY A 613 -35.94 27.63 26.17
CA GLY A 613 -37.17 28.20 25.68
C GLY A 613 -37.07 28.99 24.34
N PRO A 614 -38.20 29.39 23.77
CA PRO A 614 -38.25 30.01 22.42
C PRO A 614 -37.46 31.32 22.25
N SER A 615 -37.41 32.14 23.30
CA SER A 615 -36.63 33.41 23.27
C SER A 615 -35.14 33.18 23.12
N ALA A 616 -34.60 32.13 23.73
CA ALA A 616 -33.18 31.81 23.64
C ALA A 616 -32.79 31.26 22.25
N VAL A 617 -33.72 30.61 21.54
CA VAL A 617 -33.48 30.09 20.17
C VAL A 617 -33.22 31.20 19.17
N SER A 618 -33.79 32.42 19.42
CA SER A 618 -33.55 33.61 18.62
C SER A 618 -32.29 34.40 19.05
N SER A 619 -31.58 33.96 20.07
CA SER A 619 -30.36 34.65 20.53
C SER A 619 -29.21 34.50 19.54
N GLU A 620 -28.29 35.46 19.51
CA GLU A 620 -27.12 35.46 18.64
C GLU A 620 -26.24 34.19 18.88
N ASP A 621 -26.00 33.81 20.13
CA ASP A 621 -25.21 32.65 20.45
C ASP A 621 -25.86 31.35 19.96
N PHE A 622 -27.18 31.22 20.01
CA PHE A 622 -27.88 30.05 19.50
C PHE A 622 -27.82 29.99 17.96
N LEU A 623 -27.96 31.13 17.28
CA LEU A 623 -27.81 31.22 15.83
C LEU A 623 -26.41 30.83 15.40
N TRP A 624 -25.39 31.29 16.11
CA TRP A 624 -24.00 30.85 15.86
C TRP A 624 -23.81 29.34 16.13
N ALA A 625 -24.46 28.78 17.13
CA ALA A 625 -24.44 27.34 17.37
C ALA A 625 -25.11 26.55 16.21
N MET A 626 -26.20 27.07 15.61
CA MET A 626 -26.80 26.47 14.40
C MET A 626 -25.85 26.52 13.20
N VAL A 627 -25.16 27.64 12.98
CA VAL A 627 -24.07 27.75 11.98
C VAL A 627 -22.99 26.72 12.27
N GLY A 628 -22.63 26.53 13.55
CA GLY A 628 -21.71 25.49 13.98
C GLY A 628 -22.15 24.09 13.58
N ILE A 629 -23.45 23.74 13.70
CA ILE A 629 -23.99 22.46 13.24
C ILE A 629 -23.81 22.25 11.73
N VAL A 630 -24.08 23.31 10.95
CA VAL A 630 -23.87 23.25 9.49
C VAL A 630 -22.39 23.00 9.16
N ILE A 631 -21.47 23.70 9.82
CA ILE A 631 -20.01 23.51 9.65
C ILE A 631 -19.61 22.10 10.08
N ILE A 632 -20.15 21.57 11.18
CA ILE A 632 -19.92 20.20 11.61
C ILE A 632 -20.33 19.21 10.51
N GLY A 633 -21.50 19.39 9.91
CA GLY A 633 -21.96 18.58 8.78
C GLY A 633 -20.99 18.61 7.62
N ILE A 634 -20.64 19.80 7.14
CA ILE A 634 -19.70 19.98 6.02
C ILE A 634 -18.35 19.32 6.29
N LEU A 635 -17.80 19.46 7.50
CA LEU A 635 -16.51 18.88 7.84
C LEU A 635 -16.58 17.35 8.05
N ASN A 636 -17.63 16.83 8.67
CA ASN A 636 -17.84 15.39 8.81
C ASN A 636 -17.88 14.70 7.44
N PHE A 637 -18.66 15.25 6.50
CA PHE A 637 -18.77 14.71 5.14
C PHE A 637 -17.51 14.97 4.31
N GLY A 638 -17.07 16.23 4.26
CA GLY A 638 -15.97 16.67 3.39
C GLY A 638 -14.63 16.01 3.73
N VAL A 639 -14.27 15.97 5.03
CA VAL A 639 -13.00 15.35 5.46
C VAL A 639 -13.04 13.85 5.23
N SER A 640 -14.13 13.16 5.62
CA SER A 640 -14.22 11.71 5.43
C SER A 640 -14.20 11.33 3.95
N PHE A 641 -14.90 12.05 3.09
CA PHE A 641 -14.89 11.83 1.64
C PHE A 641 -13.50 12.07 1.03
N THR A 642 -12.87 13.20 1.37
CA THR A 642 -11.55 13.56 0.82
C THR A 642 -10.47 12.56 1.19
N LEU A 643 -10.45 12.11 2.44
CA LEU A 643 -9.50 11.09 2.90
C LEU A 643 -9.74 9.75 2.20
N ALA A 644 -10.99 9.29 2.15
CA ALA A 644 -11.33 8.04 1.48
C ALA A 644 -10.98 8.08 -0.01
N MET A 645 -11.32 9.17 -0.69
CA MET A 645 -10.98 9.40 -2.10
C MET A 645 -9.48 9.45 -2.32
N GLY A 646 -8.74 10.18 -1.49
CA GLY A 646 -7.29 10.31 -1.60
C GLY A 646 -6.57 8.97 -1.45
N VAL A 647 -7.01 8.13 -0.50
CA VAL A 647 -6.44 6.79 -0.31
C VAL A 647 -6.85 5.85 -1.46
N ALA A 648 -8.11 5.92 -1.90
CA ALA A 648 -8.61 5.08 -2.98
C ALA A 648 -7.96 5.40 -4.35
N LEU A 649 -7.71 6.68 -4.65
CA LEU A 649 -6.98 7.10 -5.85
C LEU A 649 -5.51 6.65 -5.82
N ARG A 650 -4.85 6.79 -4.66
CA ARG A 650 -3.46 6.29 -4.49
C ARG A 650 -3.36 4.78 -4.63
N ALA A 651 -4.32 4.03 -4.10
CA ALA A 651 -4.35 2.58 -4.22
C ALA A 651 -4.53 2.09 -5.67
N ARG A 652 -4.98 2.97 -6.57
CA ARG A 652 -5.21 2.70 -7.99
C ARG A 652 -4.22 3.40 -8.93
N ASP A 653 -3.16 4.00 -8.38
CA ASP A 653 -2.10 4.72 -9.11
C ASP A 653 -2.62 5.85 -10.02
N VAL A 654 -3.69 6.54 -9.60
CA VAL A 654 -4.23 7.72 -10.31
C VAL A 654 -3.44 8.97 -9.94
N GLY A 655 -2.92 9.69 -10.95
CA GLY A 655 -2.10 10.88 -10.77
C GLY A 655 -2.86 12.07 -10.15
N ARG A 656 -2.15 12.91 -9.38
CA ARG A 656 -2.74 14.10 -8.74
C ARG A 656 -3.34 15.12 -9.74
N ALA A 657 -2.68 15.31 -10.87
CA ALA A 657 -3.15 16.23 -11.91
C ALA A 657 -4.51 15.83 -12.50
N GLU A 658 -4.74 14.53 -12.58
CA GLU A 658 -5.98 13.93 -13.06
C GLU A 658 -7.14 14.14 -12.10
N GLY A 659 -6.86 14.02 -10.80
CA GLY A 659 -7.84 14.33 -9.75
C GLY A 659 -8.31 15.79 -9.79
N LEU A 660 -7.39 16.74 -10.01
CA LEU A 660 -7.72 18.16 -10.13
C LEU A 660 -8.57 18.46 -11.37
N GLY A 661 -8.29 17.82 -12.51
CA GLY A 661 -9.09 17.94 -13.72
C GLY A 661 -10.53 17.48 -13.51
N LEU A 662 -10.74 16.38 -12.76
CA LEU A 662 -12.07 15.88 -12.41
C LEU A 662 -12.81 16.88 -11.49
N VAL A 663 -12.16 17.42 -10.48
CA VAL A 663 -12.76 18.44 -9.57
C VAL A 663 -13.21 19.64 -10.37
N TRP A 664 -12.41 20.14 -11.31
CA TRP A 664 -12.79 21.26 -12.17
C TRP A 664 -13.98 20.93 -13.08
N ALA A 665 -14.03 19.73 -13.65
CA ALA A 665 -15.16 19.28 -14.48
C ALA A 665 -16.46 19.20 -13.67
N VAL A 666 -16.40 18.70 -12.43
CA VAL A 666 -17.54 18.67 -11.49
C VAL A 666 -18.01 20.08 -11.16
N PHE A 667 -17.09 20.99 -10.81
CA PHE A 667 -17.44 22.38 -10.50
C PHE A 667 -18.10 23.09 -11.68
N LYS A 668 -17.56 22.90 -12.91
CA LYS A 668 -18.18 23.48 -14.14
C LYS A 668 -19.56 22.91 -14.40
N ARG A 669 -19.81 21.62 -14.13
CA ARG A 669 -21.14 21.02 -14.27
C ARG A 669 -22.09 21.50 -13.19
N TRP A 670 -21.64 21.64 -11.94
CA TRP A 670 -22.44 22.20 -10.86
C TRP A 670 -22.93 23.63 -11.18
N LEU A 671 -22.07 24.48 -11.73
CA LEU A 671 -22.45 25.81 -12.17
C LEU A 671 -23.52 25.81 -13.30
N ARG A 672 -23.45 24.80 -14.21
CA ARG A 672 -24.38 24.71 -15.34
C ARG A 672 -25.70 24.03 -15.00
N HIS A 673 -25.64 23.02 -14.14
CA HIS A 673 -26.79 22.19 -13.78
C HIS A 673 -26.84 21.94 -12.27
N PRO A 674 -27.01 22.97 -11.41
CA PRO A 674 -26.95 22.83 -9.97
C PRO A 674 -27.99 21.85 -9.43
N LEU A 675 -29.19 21.83 -9.96
CA LEU A 675 -30.30 20.99 -9.49
C LEU A 675 -29.97 19.48 -9.57
N GLU A 676 -29.11 19.03 -10.50
CA GLU A 676 -28.70 17.61 -10.58
C GLU A 676 -27.98 17.14 -9.32
N PHE A 677 -27.35 18.05 -8.59
CA PHE A 677 -26.60 17.74 -7.36
C PHE A 677 -27.48 17.71 -6.10
N TYR A 678 -28.73 18.18 -6.21
CA TYR A 678 -29.64 18.29 -5.08
C TYR A 678 -30.86 17.39 -5.22
N TYR A 679 -31.34 17.16 -6.43
CA TYR A 679 -32.55 16.39 -6.69
C TYR A 679 -32.47 15.60 -8.00
N PRO A 680 -33.00 14.31 -8.02
CA PRO A 680 -32.89 13.47 -9.21
C PRO A 680 -33.75 13.98 -10.37
N PRO A 681 -33.20 14.02 -11.61
CA PRO A 681 -33.98 14.28 -12.81
C PRO A 681 -35.11 13.26 -13.01
N ARG A 682 -36.11 13.61 -13.87
CA ARG A 682 -37.14 12.64 -14.26
C ARG A 682 -36.56 11.63 -15.26
N GLY A 683 -36.84 10.31 -15.07
CA GLY A 683 -36.47 9.28 -16.04
C GLY A 683 -35.00 8.85 -16.01
N GLU A 684 -34.25 9.19 -14.97
CA GLU A 684 -32.88 8.68 -14.82
C GLU A 684 -32.93 7.16 -14.47
N PRO A 685 -32.27 6.26 -15.26
CA PRO A 685 -32.30 4.83 -15.01
C PRO A 685 -31.54 4.49 -13.72
N SER A 686 -31.91 3.37 -13.08
CA SER A 686 -31.20 2.82 -11.93
C SER A 686 -29.76 2.44 -12.30
N VAL A 687 -28.84 2.46 -11.34
CA VAL A 687 -27.47 1.92 -11.55
C VAL A 687 -27.53 0.45 -11.89
N HIS A 688 -28.46 -0.31 -11.28
CA HIS A 688 -28.67 -1.73 -11.57
C HIS A 688 -29.19 -1.97 -13.00
N ASP A 689 -30.04 -1.12 -13.52
CA ASP A 689 -30.55 -1.26 -14.90
C ASP A 689 -29.43 -1.07 -15.94
N LEU A 690 -28.48 -0.18 -15.66
CA LEU A 690 -27.32 0.09 -16.52
C LEU A 690 -26.29 -1.07 -16.53
N GLU A 691 -26.20 -1.85 -15.47
CA GLU A 691 -25.32 -3.02 -15.41
C GLU A 691 -25.88 -4.22 -16.21
N HIS A 692 -27.20 -4.39 -16.24
CA HIS A 692 -27.87 -5.43 -17.03
C HIS A 692 -27.81 -5.14 -18.55
N GLU A 693 -27.96 -3.89 -18.98
CA GLU A 693 -27.82 -3.53 -20.39
C GLU A 693 -26.40 -3.74 -20.96
N HIS A 694 -25.37 -3.77 -20.11
CA HIS A 694 -23.97 -4.00 -20.52
C HIS A 694 -23.52 -5.44 -20.33
N GLY A 695 -24.26 -6.28 -19.59
CA GLY A 695 -24.03 -7.71 -19.39
C GLY A 695 -24.48 -8.56 -20.59
N ASP A 696 -25.53 -8.15 -21.28
CA ASP A 696 -26.09 -8.92 -22.41
C ASP A 696 -25.31 -8.78 -23.72
N GLY A 697 -24.36 -7.84 -23.81
CA GLY A 697 -23.50 -7.64 -25.01
C GLY A 697 -22.36 -8.64 -25.17
N HIS A 698 -22.07 -9.47 -24.17
CA HIS A 698 -20.99 -10.47 -24.19
C HIS A 698 -21.44 -11.92 -23.96
N ALA A 699 -22.74 -12.20 -23.96
CA ALA A 699 -23.30 -13.54 -23.74
C ALA A 699 -23.72 -14.28 -25.04
N HIS A 700 -23.06 -14.02 -26.16
CA HIS A 700 -23.13 -14.90 -27.34
C HIS A 700 -21.77 -15.54 -27.60
N GLY A 701 -21.48 -16.61 -26.88
CA GLY A 701 -20.34 -17.48 -27.13
C GLY A 701 -19.90 -18.23 -25.89
N HIS A 702 -20.68 -19.14 -25.42
CA HIS A 702 -20.40 -20.44 -24.81
C HIS A 702 -21.53 -20.80 -23.85
N ALA A 703 -22.51 -21.52 -24.42
CA ALA A 703 -23.43 -22.34 -23.66
C ALA A 703 -22.61 -23.43 -22.95
N HIS A 704 -22.40 -23.31 -21.66
CA HIS A 704 -22.08 -24.42 -20.79
C HIS A 704 -23.27 -24.66 -19.88
N ASP A 705 -23.97 -25.73 -20.19
CA ASP A 705 -24.96 -26.42 -19.39
C ASP A 705 -24.43 -26.61 -17.95
N PRO A 706 -25.17 -26.25 -16.90
CA PRO A 706 -24.80 -26.62 -15.54
C PRO A 706 -25.16 -28.09 -15.32
N GLN A 707 -24.21 -29.00 -15.53
CA GLN A 707 -24.31 -30.36 -15.04
C GLN A 707 -24.38 -30.31 -13.49
N GLY A 708 -25.53 -30.73 -12.99
CA GLY A 708 -25.74 -31.00 -11.59
C GLY A 708 -24.81 -32.12 -11.07
N PRO A 709 -24.59 -32.24 -9.77
CA PRO A 709 -23.70 -33.25 -9.21
C PRO A 709 -24.19 -34.66 -9.56
N PRO A 710 -23.27 -35.62 -9.84
CA PRO A 710 -23.63 -36.99 -10.19
C PRO A 710 -24.41 -37.68 -9.06
N GLY A 711 -25.44 -38.41 -9.46
CA GLY A 711 -26.45 -39.00 -8.63
C GLY A 711 -25.91 -39.96 -7.57
N ALA A 712 -26.58 -39.95 -6.44
CA ALA A 712 -26.46 -40.96 -5.39
C ALA A 712 -26.95 -42.33 -5.92
N PRO A 713 -26.32 -43.45 -5.51
CA PRO A 713 -26.80 -44.78 -5.86
C PRO A 713 -28.11 -45.09 -5.11
N PRO A 714 -28.98 -45.96 -5.68
CA PRO A 714 -30.27 -46.28 -5.08
C PRO A 714 -30.09 -47.12 -3.82
N ALA A 715 -30.91 -46.81 -2.81
CA ALA A 715 -31.02 -47.57 -1.58
C ALA A 715 -31.65 -48.95 -1.85
N HIS A 716 -30.99 -50.00 -1.40
CA HIS A 716 -31.60 -51.27 -0.98
C HIS A 716 -31.46 -51.39 0.53
#